data_d3c8adcd70f94321f2e06fddead3fd60
#
_entry.id   d3c8adcd70f94321f2e06fddead3fd60
#
_cell.length_a   1.000
_cell.length_b   1.000
_cell.length_c   1.000
_cell.angle_alpha   90.00
_cell.angle_beta   90.00
_cell.angle_gamma   90.00
#
_symmetry.space_group_name_H-M   'P 1'
#
loop_
_entity.id
_entity.type
_entity.pdbx_description
1 polymer ?
#
loop_
_entity_poly.entity_id
_entity_poly.type
_entity_poly.pdbx_seq_one_letter_code
_entity_poly.pdbx_strand_id
1 'polypeptide(L)'
;MTALHGFEQTRQRRIDELDAVLHEYTHAASGARLCWLEREDENKSFCAAFRTLPYDDTGVFHILEHSVLCGSKQFPVKEPFVELMKGSLNTFLNALTFPDKTCYPVASRNSRDFLNLMRVYLDAVFFPSIHEKPEIFQQEGWHYELHDGVLTRSGVVLNEMKGAFADADELLINAMSRALFPDSPYRFVSGGDPEAIPSLTYEAFTAAHKRFYHPANSYLLLDGSIDQDESFALLDGYLSQFAAIDPDTQIHAQPPIRAERRTIDYPLPAGEPMQQRWKLGCGYVIGTYQDAQTLFAAQVLSDVLCGSNHAPLCRAILEQGLAEDVVLSCDEQCMQPNLLLRVQNFREADLPAIQATIRDTLTALCENGLDREQIEASLASFEFKLRERDYGTMPRGLIFELEILASWLYGGDPAARLCFSEVFADLRAAIGTGYYETLLRRLLLENPHTAAILLRPSQTCGQERQEREREALQNTLETLDEAQRSRIVDGQERLAALQQEPDSPEALAAIPHVQLSDLPRDPAPIPTETEADGRLILHAVQTDGIVYPTAYFEADDLTEAQLPYMSVLDAALGQLPAGGMDAQELQKQLRLKLGSLTAALSPYSQYHDPQSYRLYAAVSFSALEARLPEAVRLTAQILTQTDFSDKTKLLELIRQQRDSLQQQIVNSGSSAAMLRASAALNAASACAERCAGVSYYRWLRELEQNFDARADELIETLRALCEKLFVTARMRLSITGGRQNAEPVLTGLREALPTGAVPGAPCQAQLLPIRKEGIVIPSEVSFTAVCGNVHAYSGDLRIACRAASLGHYWNEIRVQGGAYGTGLLVRETGLVSAYTYRDPDCRRSRGAIGRTAAYLEAAAASGEAQDVNIIGAISDAEPLLSPRLQGAVADAWLLKGMTMDDRRRMRHELLDAGPASLAACAGQIGSALDSGVVCALGPRPQLEACGDLELQEL
;
A
#
# COMPACT_ATOMS: atom_id res chain seq x y z
N MET A 1 38.93 17.88 11.69
CA MET A 1 37.52 17.51 11.92
C MET A 1 37.54 16.65 13.18
N THR A 2 36.81 16.98 14.22
CA THR A 2 36.66 16.14 15.40
C THR A 2 35.79 14.96 15.05
N ALA A 3 36.35 13.75 15.17
CA ALA A 3 35.56 12.53 15.01
C ALA A 3 34.53 12.47 16.16
N LEU A 4 33.26 12.25 15.83
CA LEU A 4 32.19 12.07 16.80
C LEU A 4 31.83 10.58 16.81
N HIS A 5 32.11 9.88 17.94
CA HIS A 5 31.81 8.44 18.07
C HIS A 5 32.29 7.60 16.86
N GLY A 6 33.57 7.75 16.48
CA GLY A 6 34.14 7.00 15.36
C GLY A 6 33.72 7.44 13.95
N PHE A 7 32.79 8.40 13.81
CA PHE A 7 32.36 8.94 12.53
C PHE A 7 33.18 10.17 12.13
N GLU A 8 33.65 10.17 10.90
CA GLU A 8 34.30 11.29 10.23
C GLU A 8 33.33 11.91 9.21
N GLN A 9 33.04 13.21 9.36
CA GLN A 9 32.21 13.92 8.40
C GLN A 9 32.98 14.11 7.09
N THR A 10 32.42 13.58 5.99
CA THR A 10 33.03 13.64 4.66
C THR A 10 32.48 14.78 3.83
N ARG A 11 31.19 15.13 4.02
CA ARG A 11 30.51 16.17 3.25
C ARG A 11 29.36 16.78 4.04
N GLN A 12 29.00 18.02 3.69
CA GLN A 12 27.78 18.70 4.14
C GLN A 12 27.22 19.52 3.00
N ARG A 13 25.88 19.51 2.85
CA ARG A 13 25.18 20.26 1.81
C ARG A 13 23.81 20.75 2.29
N ARG A 14 23.49 22.03 2.02
CA ARG A 14 22.15 22.58 2.22
C ARG A 14 21.22 22.08 1.11
N ILE A 15 20.01 21.66 1.48
CA ILE A 15 18.91 21.27 0.60
C ILE A 15 17.78 22.27 0.81
N ASP A 16 17.71 23.28 -0.03
CA ASP A 16 16.77 24.39 0.13
C ASP A 16 15.31 23.95 -0.06
N GLU A 17 15.06 22.99 -0.93
CA GLU A 17 13.74 22.41 -1.19
C GLU A 17 13.10 21.76 0.04
N LEU A 18 13.91 21.31 0.98
CA LEU A 18 13.46 20.62 2.19
C LEU A 18 13.68 21.43 3.47
N ASP A 19 14.29 22.64 3.33
CA ASP A 19 14.79 23.41 4.48
C ASP A 19 15.70 22.58 5.40
N ALA A 20 16.56 21.76 4.80
CA ALA A 20 17.36 20.75 5.47
C ALA A 20 18.86 20.89 5.20
N VAL A 21 19.66 20.21 6.02
CA VAL A 21 21.09 20.04 5.78
C VAL A 21 21.40 18.55 5.69
N LEU A 22 21.99 18.12 4.57
CA LEU A 22 22.44 16.76 4.37
C LEU A 22 23.89 16.64 4.83
N HIS A 23 24.14 15.72 5.78
CA HIS A 23 25.47 15.41 6.29
C HIS A 23 25.85 13.98 5.88
N GLU A 24 27.06 13.82 5.37
CA GLU A 24 27.64 12.52 5.04
C GLU A 24 28.81 12.20 5.99
N TYR A 25 28.82 10.97 6.49
CA TYR A 25 29.86 10.47 7.39
C TYR A 25 30.33 9.08 6.97
N THR A 26 31.55 8.76 7.36
CA THR A 26 32.09 7.40 7.29
C THR A 26 32.58 6.98 8.67
N HIS A 27 32.20 5.79 9.11
CA HIS A 27 32.68 5.20 10.35
C HIS A 27 34.09 4.60 10.16
N ALA A 28 35.11 5.15 10.85
CA ALA A 28 36.50 4.86 10.57
C ALA A 28 36.89 3.39 10.78
N ALA A 29 36.33 2.72 11.80
CA ALA A 29 36.67 1.34 12.12
C ALA A 29 36.06 0.33 11.17
N SER A 30 34.79 0.49 10.81
CA SER A 30 34.03 -0.50 10.04
C SER A 30 33.86 -0.17 8.56
N GLY A 31 34.07 1.10 8.16
CA GLY A 31 33.81 1.57 6.80
C GLY A 31 32.32 1.79 6.51
N ALA A 32 31.43 1.74 7.52
CA ALA A 32 30.00 2.04 7.34
C ALA A 32 29.80 3.48 6.88
N ARG A 33 28.80 3.67 6.00
CA ARG A 33 28.43 4.99 5.48
C ARG A 33 27.16 5.45 6.20
N LEU A 34 27.13 6.73 6.60
CA LEU A 34 25.97 7.34 7.23
C LEU A 34 25.62 8.64 6.52
N CYS A 35 24.34 8.79 6.23
CA CYS A 35 23.76 10.03 5.71
C CYS A 35 22.67 10.50 6.67
N TRP A 36 22.76 11.76 7.13
CA TRP A 36 21.77 12.37 7.99
C TRP A 36 21.18 13.61 7.33
N LEU A 37 19.85 13.59 7.12
CA LEU A 37 19.08 14.73 6.66
C LEU A 37 18.55 15.48 7.89
N GLU A 38 19.30 16.48 8.34
CA GLU A 38 18.95 17.32 9.47
C GLU A 38 17.89 18.34 9.05
N ARG A 39 16.69 18.25 9.66
CA ARG A 39 15.57 19.16 9.45
C ARG A 39 14.64 19.20 10.67
N GLU A 40 13.85 20.27 10.77
CA GLU A 40 12.86 20.42 11.84
C GLU A 40 11.66 19.49 11.57
N ASP A 41 11.76 18.24 12.03
CA ASP A 41 10.64 17.28 12.05
C ASP A 41 10.73 16.46 13.34
N GLU A 42 9.65 16.45 14.10
CA GLU A 42 9.59 15.63 15.33
C GLU A 42 9.53 14.14 15.01
N ASN A 43 9.04 13.77 13.82
CA ASN A 43 9.01 12.39 13.39
C ASN A 43 10.36 11.98 12.80
N LYS A 44 11.17 11.35 13.65
CA LYS A 44 12.50 10.88 13.30
C LYS A 44 12.43 9.57 12.57
N SER A 45 13.22 9.37 11.53
CA SER A 45 13.41 8.07 10.90
C SER A 45 14.86 7.61 10.89
N PHE A 46 15.02 6.30 10.89
CA PHE A 46 16.29 5.61 10.72
C PHE A 46 16.09 4.44 9.77
N CYS A 47 17.01 4.25 8.84
CA CYS A 47 17.03 3.09 7.97
C CYS A 47 18.44 2.48 7.92
N ALA A 48 18.54 1.18 8.21
CA ALA A 48 19.72 0.39 7.90
C ALA A 48 19.48 -0.31 6.56
N ALA A 49 20.12 0.16 5.49
CA ALA A 49 20.02 -0.43 4.17
C ALA A 49 21.30 -1.18 3.81
N PHE A 50 21.14 -2.35 3.18
CA PHE A 50 22.26 -3.15 2.67
C PHE A 50 22.10 -3.34 1.18
N ARG A 51 23.22 -3.30 0.43
CA ARG A 51 23.21 -3.70 -0.97
C ARG A 51 23.15 -5.22 -1.04
N THR A 52 21.98 -5.75 -1.41
CA THR A 52 21.69 -7.18 -1.49
C THR A 52 21.39 -7.55 -2.93
N LEU A 53 22.34 -8.25 -3.57
CA LEU A 53 22.29 -8.57 -4.99
C LEU A 53 21.88 -10.02 -5.18
N PRO A 54 20.64 -10.30 -5.66
CA PRO A 54 20.21 -11.65 -5.97
C PRO A 54 21.14 -12.31 -6.98
N TYR A 55 21.41 -13.59 -6.77
CA TYR A 55 22.25 -14.42 -7.67
C TYR A 55 21.50 -15.65 -8.19
N ASP A 56 20.29 -15.86 -7.71
CA ASP A 56 19.32 -16.87 -8.16
C ASP A 56 17.90 -16.42 -7.83
N ASP A 57 16.91 -17.23 -8.19
CA ASP A 57 15.48 -16.96 -7.95
C ASP A 57 14.96 -17.49 -6.59
N THR A 58 15.83 -17.86 -5.65
CA THR A 58 15.42 -18.43 -4.36
C THR A 58 14.84 -17.40 -3.37
N GLY A 59 14.97 -16.11 -3.66
CA GLY A 59 14.50 -15.06 -2.75
C GLY A 59 15.27 -14.99 -1.42
N VAL A 60 16.54 -15.40 -1.43
CA VAL A 60 17.36 -15.49 -0.21
C VAL A 60 17.35 -14.21 0.63
N PHE A 61 17.34 -13.03 -0.01
CA PHE A 61 17.33 -11.75 0.69
C PHE A 61 15.96 -11.39 1.26
N HIS A 62 14.87 -11.83 0.65
CA HIS A 62 13.53 -11.69 1.20
C HIS A 62 13.35 -12.61 2.42
N ILE A 63 13.81 -13.84 2.32
CA ILE A 63 13.80 -14.76 3.49
C ILE A 63 14.72 -14.23 4.60
N LEU A 64 15.88 -13.63 4.28
CA LEU A 64 16.73 -12.95 5.26
C LEU A 64 16.04 -11.74 5.89
N GLU A 65 15.32 -10.94 5.11
CA GLU A 65 14.57 -9.78 5.59
C GLU A 65 13.63 -10.17 6.74
N HIS A 66 12.82 -11.21 6.54
CA HIS A 66 11.94 -11.75 7.57
C HIS A 66 12.73 -12.33 8.75
N SER A 67 13.71 -13.18 8.44
CA SER A 67 14.39 -14.05 9.42
C SER A 67 15.28 -13.29 10.41
N VAL A 68 15.94 -12.19 9.99
CA VAL A 68 16.80 -11.43 10.91
C VAL A 68 16.01 -10.75 12.02
N LEU A 69 14.72 -10.51 11.81
CA LEU A 69 13.80 -9.95 12.80
C LEU A 69 13.22 -11.00 13.76
N CYS A 70 13.63 -12.29 13.63
CA CYS A 70 13.18 -13.41 14.46
C CYS A 70 14.20 -13.72 15.57
N GLY A 71 14.59 -12.70 16.35
CA GLY A 71 15.50 -12.81 17.47
C GLY A 71 16.95 -12.45 17.15
N SER A 72 17.63 -11.92 18.17
CA SER A 72 19.01 -11.44 18.04
C SER A 72 19.78 -11.64 19.36
N LYS A 73 21.07 -11.31 19.34
CA LYS A 73 21.99 -11.54 20.45
C LYS A 73 21.56 -10.86 21.74
N GLN A 74 21.13 -9.59 21.68
CA GLN A 74 20.67 -8.85 22.87
C GLN A 74 19.18 -9.06 23.12
N PHE A 75 18.42 -9.40 22.09
CA PHE A 75 16.97 -9.56 22.12
C PHE A 75 16.60 -10.99 21.68
N PRO A 76 16.82 -12.00 22.54
CA PRO A 76 16.70 -13.41 22.16
C PRO A 76 15.26 -13.94 22.18
N VAL A 77 14.25 -13.04 22.14
CA VAL A 77 12.84 -13.40 21.93
C VAL A 77 12.62 -13.93 20.51
N LYS A 78 11.59 -14.72 20.29
CA LYS A 78 11.30 -15.31 18.98
C LYS A 78 10.93 -14.25 17.95
N GLU A 79 10.19 -13.23 18.36
CA GLU A 79 9.62 -12.20 17.49
C GLU A 79 9.83 -10.79 18.08
N PRO A 80 11.08 -10.25 18.13
CA PRO A 80 11.33 -8.89 18.63
C PRO A 80 10.50 -7.84 17.90
N PHE A 81 10.27 -8.05 16.60
CA PHE A 81 9.43 -7.20 15.76
C PHE A 81 7.99 -7.10 16.33
N VAL A 82 7.40 -8.23 16.68
CA VAL A 82 6.05 -8.29 17.26
C VAL A 82 6.01 -7.63 18.64
N GLU A 83 7.03 -7.85 19.46
CA GLU A 83 7.11 -7.20 20.79
C GLU A 83 7.21 -5.67 20.65
N LEU A 84 7.97 -5.18 19.68
CA LEU A 84 7.99 -3.75 19.36
C LEU A 84 6.63 -3.26 18.85
N MET A 85 5.98 -3.99 17.95
CA MET A 85 4.62 -3.64 17.51
C MET A 85 3.64 -3.57 18.69
N LYS A 86 3.78 -4.44 19.69
CA LYS A 86 2.94 -4.39 20.88
C LYS A 86 3.16 -3.11 21.71
N GLY A 87 4.40 -2.70 21.92
CA GLY A 87 4.77 -1.76 22.98
C GLY A 87 5.59 -0.53 22.56
N SER A 88 5.51 -0.09 21.30
CA SER A 88 6.20 1.07 20.76
C SER A 88 5.21 2.17 20.32
N LEU A 89 5.70 3.41 20.32
CA LEU A 89 5.03 4.57 19.73
C LEU A 89 5.48 4.82 18.28
N ASN A 90 5.87 3.76 17.60
CA ASN A 90 6.33 3.86 16.23
C ASN A 90 5.30 4.52 15.33
N THR A 91 5.77 5.33 14.40
CA THR A 91 5.01 5.84 13.28
C THR A 91 5.26 5.03 12.02
N PHE A 92 6.33 4.23 12.02
CA PHE A 92 6.64 3.24 11.01
C PHE A 92 7.57 2.16 11.60
N LEU A 93 7.26 0.92 11.28
CA LEU A 93 8.03 -0.25 11.68
C LEU A 93 7.82 -1.32 10.62
N ASN A 94 8.85 -1.59 9.80
CA ASN A 94 8.79 -2.61 8.75
C ASN A 94 10.20 -2.97 8.26
N ALA A 95 10.29 -3.89 7.30
CA ALA A 95 11.45 -4.14 6.47
C ALA A 95 11.01 -4.22 5.00
N LEU A 96 11.92 -3.99 4.05
CA LEU A 96 11.60 -3.85 2.63
C LEU A 96 12.72 -4.47 1.79
N THR A 97 12.39 -5.47 0.98
CA THR A 97 13.32 -6.06 -0.01
C THR A 97 13.02 -5.53 -1.40
N PHE A 98 14.04 -4.93 -2.01
CA PHE A 98 14.06 -4.44 -3.37
C PHE A 98 14.95 -5.34 -4.26
N PRO A 99 14.96 -5.15 -5.57
CA PRO A 99 15.81 -5.94 -6.47
C PRO A 99 17.32 -5.86 -6.22
N ASP A 100 17.79 -4.84 -5.48
CA ASP A 100 19.23 -4.60 -5.27
C ASP A 100 19.60 -4.14 -3.85
N LYS A 101 18.63 -4.01 -2.98
CA LYS A 101 18.81 -3.58 -1.59
C LYS A 101 17.77 -4.19 -0.67
N THR A 102 18.13 -4.33 0.59
CA THR A 102 17.17 -4.64 1.68
C THR A 102 17.29 -3.54 2.73
N CYS A 103 16.16 -2.94 3.09
CA CYS A 103 16.05 -1.80 3.97
C CYS A 103 15.29 -2.16 5.25
N TYR A 104 15.76 -1.67 6.38
CA TYR A 104 15.18 -1.86 7.70
C TYR A 104 14.84 -0.49 8.31
N PRO A 105 13.73 0.12 7.88
CA PRO A 105 13.31 1.44 8.34
C PRO A 105 12.48 1.38 9.61
N VAL A 106 12.73 2.35 10.51
CA VAL A 106 11.92 2.63 11.69
C VAL A 106 11.69 4.12 11.83
N ALA A 107 10.55 4.52 12.40
CA ALA A 107 10.29 5.92 12.70
C ALA A 107 9.46 6.09 13.97
N SER A 108 9.73 7.18 14.72
CA SER A 108 8.95 7.56 15.90
C SER A 108 9.06 9.07 16.18
N ARG A 109 7.96 9.65 16.67
CA ARG A 109 7.96 11.02 17.20
C ARG A 109 8.62 11.10 18.58
N ASN A 110 8.60 10.03 19.34
CA ASN A 110 9.19 9.95 20.68
C ASN A 110 10.69 9.62 20.57
N SER A 111 11.58 10.47 21.13
CA SER A 111 13.03 10.31 20.99
C SER A 111 13.55 9.05 21.69
N ARG A 112 12.99 8.67 22.83
CA ARG A 112 13.39 7.45 23.55
C ARG A 112 12.98 6.20 22.78
N ASP A 113 11.75 6.19 22.27
CA ASP A 113 11.24 5.10 21.43
C ASP A 113 12.06 4.94 20.15
N PHE A 114 12.40 6.04 19.51
CA PHE A 114 13.26 6.06 18.32
C PHE A 114 14.61 5.36 18.56
N LEU A 115 15.30 5.69 19.65
CA LEU A 115 16.57 5.03 20.02
C LEU A 115 16.38 3.55 20.39
N ASN A 116 15.25 3.20 20.99
CA ASN A 116 14.89 1.81 21.28
C ASN A 116 14.70 1.00 19.98
N LEU A 117 13.96 1.56 19.02
CA LEU A 117 13.76 0.96 17.70
C LEU A 117 15.07 0.78 16.95
N MET A 118 15.92 1.83 16.91
CA MET A 118 17.26 1.74 16.31
C MET A 118 18.08 0.60 16.93
N ARG A 119 18.09 0.50 18.26
CA ARG A 119 18.86 -0.52 18.99
C ARG A 119 18.44 -1.93 18.63
N VAL A 120 17.14 -2.20 18.62
CA VAL A 120 16.63 -3.55 18.30
C VAL A 120 16.93 -3.90 16.84
N TYR A 121 16.74 -2.96 15.89
CA TYR A 121 17.00 -3.20 14.48
C TYR A 121 18.49 -3.39 14.17
N LEU A 122 19.37 -2.62 14.80
CA LEU A 122 20.82 -2.78 14.65
C LEU A 122 21.29 -4.15 15.18
N ASP A 123 20.76 -4.60 16.32
CA ASP A 123 21.09 -5.92 16.86
C ASP A 123 20.57 -7.03 15.95
N ALA A 124 19.35 -6.89 15.45
CA ALA A 124 18.71 -7.83 14.54
C ALA A 124 19.49 -8.02 13.23
N VAL A 125 19.89 -6.94 12.56
CA VAL A 125 20.56 -7.03 11.26
C VAL A 125 22.01 -7.48 11.36
N PHE A 126 22.72 -7.13 12.45
CA PHE A 126 24.15 -7.46 12.61
C PHE A 126 24.40 -8.75 13.39
N PHE A 127 23.52 -9.11 14.32
CA PHE A 127 23.69 -10.26 15.23
C PHE A 127 22.42 -11.12 15.35
N PRO A 128 21.78 -11.51 14.25
CA PRO A 128 20.54 -12.29 14.29
C PRO A 128 20.78 -13.71 14.80
N SER A 129 19.74 -14.29 15.41
CA SER A 129 19.74 -15.68 15.91
C SER A 129 19.74 -16.74 14.81
N ILE A 130 19.62 -16.35 13.54
CA ILE A 130 19.55 -17.29 12.39
C ILE A 130 20.75 -18.22 12.26
N HIS A 131 21.91 -17.86 12.83
CA HIS A 131 23.12 -18.69 12.80
C HIS A 131 23.11 -19.82 13.81
N GLU A 132 22.25 -19.74 14.81
CA GLU A 132 22.15 -20.68 15.93
C GLU A 132 20.85 -21.49 15.88
N LYS A 133 19.79 -20.93 15.25
CA LYS A 133 18.44 -21.50 15.20
C LYS A 133 18.00 -21.72 13.75
N PRO A 134 18.27 -22.91 13.15
CA PRO A 134 17.84 -23.22 11.78
C PRO A 134 16.32 -23.26 11.62
N GLU A 135 15.57 -23.41 12.71
CA GLU A 135 14.12 -23.39 12.72
C GLU A 135 13.54 -22.04 12.23
N ILE A 136 14.27 -20.93 12.40
CA ILE A 136 13.87 -19.60 11.87
C ILE A 136 13.80 -19.65 10.33
N PHE A 137 14.81 -20.24 9.68
CA PHE A 137 14.80 -20.45 8.23
C PHE A 137 13.64 -21.35 7.78
N GLN A 138 13.34 -22.41 8.55
CA GLN A 138 12.23 -23.30 8.25
C GLN A 138 10.88 -22.60 8.35
N GLN A 139 10.70 -21.74 9.35
CA GLN A 139 9.49 -20.97 9.55
C GLN A 139 9.29 -19.89 8.47
N GLU A 140 10.28 -19.05 8.28
CA GLU A 140 10.14 -17.87 7.39
C GLU A 140 10.37 -18.24 5.92
N GLY A 141 11.30 -19.12 5.61
CA GLY A 141 11.63 -19.54 4.25
C GLY A 141 10.73 -20.64 3.74
N TRP A 142 11.17 -21.89 4.02
CA TRP A 142 10.41 -23.07 3.63
C TRP A 142 10.83 -24.33 4.40
N HIS A 143 9.90 -25.29 4.51
CA HIS A 143 10.16 -26.64 5.04
C HIS A 143 9.17 -27.63 4.44
N TYR A 144 9.50 -28.94 4.56
CA TYR A 144 8.56 -30.02 4.26
C TYR A 144 7.65 -30.29 5.45
N GLU A 145 6.38 -30.59 5.15
CA GLU A 145 5.41 -31.15 6.09
C GLU A 145 4.90 -32.51 5.58
N LEU A 146 4.81 -33.49 6.48
CA LEU A 146 4.30 -34.81 6.17
C LEU A 146 3.10 -35.13 7.07
N HIS A 147 1.89 -35.07 6.52
CA HIS A 147 0.64 -35.36 7.21
C HIS A 147 -0.12 -36.48 6.49
N ASP A 148 -0.52 -37.49 7.20
CA ASP A 148 -1.31 -38.62 6.66
C ASP A 148 -0.75 -39.25 5.37
N GLY A 149 0.59 -39.25 5.23
CA GLY A 149 1.28 -39.75 4.04
C GLY A 149 1.28 -38.80 2.84
N VAL A 150 0.88 -37.56 2.99
CA VAL A 150 0.96 -36.52 1.99
C VAL A 150 2.11 -35.58 2.36
N LEU A 151 3.03 -35.37 1.42
CA LEU A 151 4.14 -34.41 1.55
C LEU A 151 3.70 -33.04 0.99
N THR A 152 3.91 -31.99 1.76
CA THR A 152 3.65 -30.60 1.35
C THR A 152 4.86 -29.72 1.66
N ARG A 153 4.83 -28.47 1.18
CA ARG A 153 5.79 -27.41 1.51
C ARG A 153 5.07 -26.25 2.17
N SER A 154 5.67 -25.74 3.23
CA SER A 154 5.17 -24.58 3.97
C SER A 154 6.30 -23.61 4.29
N GLY A 155 5.95 -22.36 4.58
CA GLY A 155 6.86 -21.28 4.97
C GLY A 155 6.22 -19.91 4.68
N VAL A 156 6.49 -18.92 5.51
CA VAL A 156 5.82 -17.61 5.41
C VAL A 156 6.09 -16.96 4.05
N VAL A 157 7.37 -16.81 3.66
CA VAL A 157 7.76 -16.21 2.37
C VAL A 157 7.30 -17.06 1.19
N LEU A 158 7.42 -18.39 1.28
CA LEU A 158 6.91 -19.27 0.22
C LEU A 158 5.41 -19.05 -0.05
N ASN A 159 4.60 -18.98 1.01
CA ASN A 159 3.16 -18.78 0.88
C ASN A 159 2.82 -17.36 0.40
N GLU A 160 3.57 -16.36 0.83
CA GLU A 160 3.44 -15.00 0.34
C GLU A 160 3.68 -14.93 -1.17
N MET A 161 4.77 -15.53 -1.65
CA MET A 161 5.14 -15.49 -3.07
C MET A 161 4.20 -16.34 -3.94
N LYS A 162 3.63 -17.42 -3.42
CA LYS A 162 2.53 -18.13 -4.10
C LYS A 162 1.33 -17.21 -4.34
N GLY A 163 1.02 -16.35 -3.38
CA GLY A 163 -0.02 -15.32 -3.55
C GLY A 163 0.36 -14.24 -4.55
N ALA A 164 1.59 -13.74 -4.52
CA ALA A 164 2.07 -12.70 -5.43
C ALA A 164 2.06 -13.16 -6.91
N PHE A 165 2.42 -14.40 -7.18
CA PHE A 165 2.43 -14.99 -8.53
C PHE A 165 1.03 -15.27 -9.12
N ALA A 166 -0.04 -14.96 -8.40
CA ALA A 166 -1.40 -14.89 -8.95
C ALA A 166 -1.67 -13.55 -9.68
N ASP A 167 -0.87 -12.52 -9.42
CA ASP A 167 -0.99 -11.21 -10.04
C ASP A 167 -0.32 -11.16 -11.43
N ALA A 168 -1.08 -10.72 -12.43
CA ALA A 168 -0.60 -10.58 -13.81
C ALA A 168 0.50 -9.51 -13.93
N ASP A 169 0.40 -8.41 -13.18
CA ASP A 169 1.40 -7.33 -13.21
C ASP A 169 2.72 -7.78 -12.57
N GLU A 170 2.68 -8.57 -11.50
CA GLU A 170 3.88 -9.18 -10.90
C GLU A 170 4.59 -10.10 -11.90
N LEU A 171 3.85 -10.98 -12.58
CA LEU A 171 4.40 -11.85 -13.62
C LEU A 171 5.01 -11.05 -14.77
N LEU A 172 4.36 -9.94 -15.17
CA LEU A 172 4.87 -9.05 -16.23
C LEU A 172 6.17 -8.38 -15.83
N ILE A 173 6.23 -7.80 -14.62
CA ILE A 173 7.40 -7.08 -14.10
C ILE A 173 8.59 -8.02 -13.97
N ASN A 174 8.41 -9.21 -13.40
CA ASN A 174 9.46 -10.20 -13.24
C ASN A 174 10.00 -10.68 -14.61
N ALA A 175 9.12 -10.96 -15.57
CA ALA A 175 9.52 -11.34 -16.92
C ALA A 175 10.20 -10.20 -17.68
N MET A 176 9.76 -8.95 -17.48
CA MET A 176 10.36 -7.77 -18.08
C MET A 176 11.76 -7.51 -17.53
N SER A 177 11.96 -7.57 -16.23
CA SER A 177 13.26 -7.41 -15.58
C SER A 177 14.25 -8.48 -16.08
N ARG A 178 13.82 -9.73 -16.16
CA ARG A 178 14.63 -10.83 -16.73
C ARG A 178 15.00 -10.60 -18.20
N ALA A 179 14.12 -9.97 -18.96
CA ALA A 179 14.37 -9.69 -20.38
C ALA A 179 15.26 -8.47 -20.61
N LEU A 180 15.09 -7.42 -19.80
CA LEU A 180 15.90 -6.19 -19.90
C LEU A 180 17.31 -6.35 -19.31
N PHE A 181 17.47 -7.18 -18.27
CA PHE A 181 18.71 -7.27 -17.49
C PHE A 181 19.28 -8.69 -17.39
N PRO A 182 19.46 -9.44 -18.48
CA PRO A 182 19.82 -10.86 -18.46
C PRO A 182 21.18 -11.18 -17.82
N ASP A 183 22.11 -10.21 -17.78
CA ASP A 183 23.45 -10.38 -17.21
C ASP A 183 23.62 -9.64 -15.86
N SER A 184 22.55 -9.10 -15.29
CA SER A 184 22.53 -8.32 -14.06
C SER A 184 21.75 -9.07 -12.97
N PRO A 185 21.98 -8.74 -11.66
CA PRO A 185 21.14 -9.24 -10.56
C PRO A 185 19.63 -8.98 -10.73
N TYR A 186 19.26 -7.93 -11.43
CA TYR A 186 17.84 -7.61 -11.72
C TYR A 186 17.10 -8.66 -12.55
N ARG A 187 17.80 -9.63 -13.14
CA ARG A 187 17.15 -10.78 -13.84
C ARG A 187 16.42 -11.71 -12.90
N PHE A 188 16.79 -11.73 -11.64
CA PHE A 188 16.26 -12.64 -10.64
C PHE A 188 15.06 -12.02 -9.91
N VAL A 189 14.15 -12.89 -9.47
CA VAL A 189 13.01 -12.50 -8.65
C VAL A 189 13.48 -12.27 -7.22
N SER A 190 13.61 -11.01 -6.80
CA SER A 190 14.14 -10.66 -5.47
C SER A 190 13.28 -11.19 -4.33
N GLY A 191 11.96 -11.24 -4.51
CA GLY A 191 11.03 -11.84 -3.55
C GLY A 191 11.09 -13.37 -3.49
N GLY A 192 11.62 -14.01 -4.55
CA GLY A 192 11.69 -15.45 -4.70
C GLY A 192 10.59 -16.02 -5.61
N ASP A 193 10.98 -16.90 -6.53
CA ASP A 193 10.05 -17.68 -7.34
C ASP A 193 9.57 -18.87 -6.51
N PRO A 194 8.26 -19.09 -6.32
CA PRO A 194 7.74 -20.22 -5.52
C PRO A 194 8.23 -21.60 -5.96
N GLU A 195 8.59 -21.77 -7.24
CA GLU A 195 9.19 -23.01 -7.75
C GLU A 195 10.69 -23.12 -7.39
N ALA A 196 11.39 -21.98 -7.19
CA ALA A 196 12.82 -21.95 -6.89
C ALA A 196 13.13 -21.87 -5.38
N ILE A 197 12.30 -21.18 -4.58
CA ILE A 197 12.47 -21.04 -3.12
C ILE A 197 12.84 -22.39 -2.45
N PRO A 198 12.19 -23.55 -2.76
CA PRO A 198 12.50 -24.81 -2.12
C PRO A 198 13.89 -25.38 -2.46
N SER A 199 14.67 -24.75 -3.30
CA SER A 199 16.07 -25.11 -3.58
C SER A 199 17.07 -24.41 -2.65
N LEU A 200 16.65 -23.37 -1.90
CA LEU A 200 17.52 -22.68 -0.96
C LEU A 200 17.84 -23.57 0.23
N THR A 201 19.14 -23.72 0.52
CA THR A 201 19.61 -24.44 1.71
C THR A 201 19.92 -23.50 2.86
N TYR A 202 19.90 -24.02 4.09
CA TYR A 202 20.25 -23.24 5.28
C TYR A 202 21.70 -22.71 5.23
N GLU A 203 22.64 -23.49 4.67
CA GLU A 203 24.03 -23.10 4.50
C GLU A 203 24.17 -21.90 3.54
N ALA A 204 23.47 -21.94 2.40
CA ALA A 204 23.47 -20.83 1.44
C ALA A 204 22.82 -19.58 2.04
N PHE A 205 21.72 -19.74 2.76
CA PHE A 205 21.02 -18.67 3.47
C PHE A 205 21.93 -17.98 4.52
N THR A 206 22.59 -18.74 5.41
CA THR A 206 23.50 -18.17 6.42
C THR A 206 24.77 -17.57 5.82
N ALA A 207 25.26 -18.14 4.70
CA ALA A 207 26.38 -17.58 3.96
C ALA A 207 26.05 -16.24 3.31
N ALA A 208 24.83 -16.09 2.78
CA ALA A 208 24.36 -14.81 2.24
C ALA A 208 24.33 -13.71 3.30
N HIS A 209 23.79 -13.98 4.51
CA HIS A 209 23.84 -13.03 5.62
C HIS A 209 25.27 -12.60 5.92
N LYS A 210 26.20 -13.53 6.16
CA LYS A 210 27.60 -13.23 6.48
C LYS A 210 28.30 -12.39 5.40
N ARG A 211 27.94 -12.58 4.14
CA ARG A 211 28.51 -11.84 3.02
C ARG A 211 27.97 -10.43 2.88
N PHE A 212 26.65 -10.26 2.97
CA PHE A 212 25.99 -9.02 2.58
C PHE A 212 25.61 -8.12 3.78
N TYR A 213 25.39 -8.67 4.98
CA TYR A 213 25.01 -7.90 6.17
C TYR A 213 26.23 -7.48 7.01
N HIS A 214 27.12 -6.72 6.37
CA HIS A 214 28.32 -6.19 6.99
C HIS A 214 28.29 -4.65 6.98
N PRO A 215 28.77 -3.95 8.04
CA PRO A 215 28.75 -2.49 8.07
C PRO A 215 29.38 -1.82 6.86
N ALA A 216 30.46 -2.35 6.29
CA ALA A 216 31.09 -1.81 5.09
C ALA A 216 30.19 -1.88 3.84
N ASN A 217 29.17 -2.75 3.84
CA ASN A 217 28.14 -2.85 2.80
C ASN A 217 26.86 -2.11 3.15
N SER A 218 26.78 -1.48 4.34
CA SER A 218 25.60 -0.77 4.79
C SER A 218 25.59 0.69 4.33
N TYR A 219 24.38 1.20 4.19
CA TYR A 219 24.01 2.59 4.00
C TYR A 219 23.05 2.94 5.12
N LEU A 220 23.56 3.65 6.14
CA LEU A 220 22.78 4.07 7.28
C LEU A 220 22.19 5.45 6.99
N LEU A 221 20.91 5.64 7.26
CA LEU A 221 20.22 6.88 7.00
C LEU A 221 19.50 7.35 8.28
N LEU A 222 19.51 8.65 8.49
CA LEU A 222 18.83 9.33 9.58
C LEU A 222 18.09 10.54 9.03
N ASP A 223 16.90 10.82 9.52
CA ASP A 223 16.11 12.00 9.16
C ASP A 223 15.43 12.62 10.39
N GLY A 224 15.32 13.95 10.36
CA GLY A 224 14.59 14.73 11.38
C GLY A 224 15.46 15.28 12.51
N SER A 225 14.78 15.76 13.57
CA SER A 225 15.39 16.37 14.77
C SER A 225 15.89 15.29 15.72
N ILE A 226 17.02 14.65 15.40
CA ILE A 226 17.64 13.60 16.24
C ILE A 226 18.58 14.18 17.28
N ASP A 227 18.78 13.46 18.38
CA ASP A 227 19.93 13.67 19.25
C ASP A 227 21.16 13.01 18.61
N GLN A 228 22.08 13.85 18.09
CA GLN A 228 23.24 13.39 17.35
C GLN A 228 24.19 12.57 18.23
N ASP A 229 24.43 13.02 19.46
CA ASP A 229 25.42 12.38 20.37
C ASP A 229 24.95 10.98 20.78
N GLU A 230 23.68 10.86 21.21
CA GLU A 230 23.09 9.57 21.61
C GLU A 230 22.95 8.61 20.40
N SER A 231 22.49 9.10 19.24
CA SER A 231 22.33 8.27 18.04
C SER A 231 23.65 7.77 17.49
N PHE A 232 24.69 8.62 17.45
CA PHE A 232 26.03 8.25 16.95
C PHE A 232 26.73 7.33 17.92
N ALA A 233 26.59 7.55 19.23
CA ALA A 233 27.14 6.63 20.27
C ALA A 233 26.49 5.23 20.16
N LEU A 234 25.18 5.17 19.90
CA LEU A 234 24.48 3.90 19.69
C LEU A 234 25.02 3.18 18.45
N LEU A 235 25.15 3.87 17.32
CA LEU A 235 25.69 3.32 16.09
C LEU A 235 27.13 2.82 16.27
N ASP A 236 28.00 3.62 16.88
CA ASP A 236 29.41 3.24 17.16
C ASP A 236 29.50 1.97 18.00
N GLY A 237 28.62 1.82 19.01
CA GLY A 237 28.58 0.63 19.88
C GLY A 237 28.35 -0.68 19.09
N TYR A 238 27.63 -0.66 17.99
CA TYR A 238 27.47 -1.79 17.09
C TYR A 238 28.59 -1.89 16.04
N LEU A 239 28.91 -0.79 15.37
CA LEU A 239 29.79 -0.76 14.21
C LEU A 239 31.28 -1.00 14.58
N SER A 240 31.73 -0.59 15.77
CA SER A 240 33.11 -0.80 16.26
C SER A 240 33.44 -2.27 16.50
N GLN A 241 32.46 -3.17 16.48
CA GLN A 241 32.68 -4.62 16.59
C GLN A 241 33.18 -5.25 15.27
N PHE A 242 33.16 -4.49 14.17
CA PHE A 242 33.54 -4.93 12.83
C PHE A 242 34.78 -4.17 12.33
N ALA A 243 35.65 -4.88 11.61
CA ALA A 243 36.75 -4.26 10.88
C ALA A 243 36.25 -3.90 9.45
N ALA A 244 36.81 -2.84 8.88
CA ALA A 244 36.52 -2.46 7.51
C ALA A 244 36.93 -3.57 6.53
N ILE A 245 36.05 -3.88 5.57
CA ILE A 245 36.29 -4.77 4.44
C ILE A 245 35.92 -4.06 3.13
N ASP A 246 36.38 -4.59 2.00
CA ASP A 246 35.90 -4.20 0.70
C ASP A 246 34.77 -5.18 0.29
N PRO A 247 33.48 -4.77 0.37
CA PRO A 247 32.40 -5.65 0.01
C PRO A 247 32.34 -5.81 -1.50
N ASP A 248 32.44 -7.03 -2.02
CA ASP A 248 32.27 -7.34 -3.43
C ASP A 248 30.77 -7.35 -3.78
N THR A 249 30.18 -6.15 -3.86
CA THR A 249 28.74 -5.93 -4.09
C THR A 249 28.49 -4.85 -5.16
N GLN A 250 29.37 -4.68 -6.12
CA GLN A 250 29.17 -3.73 -7.21
C GLN A 250 28.11 -4.22 -8.20
N ILE A 251 27.23 -3.29 -8.59
CA ILE A 251 26.27 -3.53 -9.68
C ILE A 251 26.88 -2.97 -10.96
N HIS A 252 26.91 -3.79 -12.00
CA HIS A 252 27.36 -3.35 -13.32
C HIS A 252 26.16 -3.07 -14.22
N ALA A 253 26.25 -1.99 -15.01
CA ALA A 253 25.21 -1.67 -15.96
C ALA A 253 25.08 -2.78 -17.01
N GLN A 254 23.87 -3.19 -17.30
CA GLN A 254 23.55 -4.10 -18.40
C GLN A 254 23.83 -3.37 -19.72
N PRO A 255 24.68 -3.92 -20.61
CA PRO A 255 24.83 -3.38 -21.95
C PRO A 255 23.49 -3.38 -22.72
N PRO A 256 23.29 -2.42 -23.65
CA PRO A 256 22.07 -2.38 -24.44
C PRO A 256 21.78 -3.71 -25.15
N ILE A 257 20.53 -4.17 -25.01
CA ILE A 257 20.03 -5.41 -25.62
C ILE A 257 18.61 -5.17 -26.15
N ARG A 258 18.32 -5.74 -27.32
CA ARG A 258 16.95 -5.89 -27.82
C ARG A 258 16.51 -7.32 -27.62
N ALA A 259 15.80 -7.56 -26.54
CA ALA A 259 15.31 -8.88 -26.22
C ALA A 259 14.19 -9.31 -27.18
N GLU A 260 14.20 -10.60 -27.57
CA GLU A 260 13.09 -11.19 -28.31
C GLU A 260 11.82 -11.16 -27.47
N ARG A 261 10.67 -10.96 -28.14
CA ARG A 261 9.37 -10.99 -27.47
C ARG A 261 9.11 -12.39 -26.88
N ARG A 262 8.73 -12.41 -25.61
CA ARG A 262 8.33 -13.62 -24.88
C ARG A 262 6.84 -13.61 -24.62
N THR A 263 6.23 -14.79 -24.64
CA THR A 263 4.84 -14.98 -24.21
C THR A 263 4.83 -15.85 -22.96
N ILE A 264 4.09 -15.40 -21.92
CA ILE A 264 3.90 -16.15 -20.67
C ILE A 264 2.41 -16.22 -20.35
N ASP A 265 2.01 -17.28 -19.68
CA ASP A 265 0.63 -17.47 -19.27
C ASP A 265 0.38 -16.84 -17.90
N TYR A 266 -0.79 -16.22 -17.72
CA TYR A 266 -1.24 -15.72 -16.44
C TYR A 266 -2.64 -16.25 -16.09
N PRO A 267 -2.96 -16.47 -14.80
CA PRO A 267 -4.23 -17.06 -14.40
C PRO A 267 -5.40 -16.08 -14.55
N LEU A 268 -6.52 -16.59 -15.07
CA LEU A 268 -7.81 -15.92 -15.13
C LEU A 268 -8.85 -16.70 -14.34
N PRO A 269 -9.83 -15.99 -13.71
CA PRO A 269 -10.97 -16.66 -13.07
C PRO A 269 -11.74 -17.58 -14.02
N ALA A 270 -12.27 -18.66 -13.49
CA ALA A 270 -13.14 -19.54 -14.25
C ALA A 270 -14.41 -18.77 -14.71
N GLY A 271 -14.76 -18.90 -16.00
CA GLY A 271 -15.91 -18.22 -16.57
C GLY A 271 -15.64 -16.80 -17.12
N GLU A 272 -14.48 -16.24 -16.91
CA GLU A 272 -14.06 -15.00 -17.59
C GLU A 272 -13.78 -15.26 -19.07
N PRO A 273 -14.26 -14.37 -20.00
CA PRO A 273 -13.95 -14.52 -21.42
C PRO A 273 -12.48 -14.24 -21.71
N MET A 274 -11.74 -15.21 -22.24
CA MET A 274 -10.30 -15.08 -22.54
C MET A 274 -9.99 -14.18 -23.75
N GLN A 275 -10.96 -13.95 -24.63
CA GLN A 275 -10.73 -13.37 -25.97
C GLN A 275 -10.18 -11.94 -25.91
N GLN A 276 -10.53 -11.16 -24.89
CA GLN A 276 -10.13 -9.76 -24.75
C GLN A 276 -9.41 -9.56 -23.40
N ARG A 277 -8.43 -10.45 -23.11
CA ARG A 277 -7.67 -10.42 -21.84
C ARG A 277 -6.16 -10.53 -22.06
N TRP A 278 -5.69 -10.40 -23.30
CA TRP A 278 -4.27 -10.33 -23.57
C TRP A 278 -3.69 -9.02 -23.03
N LYS A 279 -2.45 -9.06 -22.56
CA LYS A 279 -1.73 -7.89 -22.08
C LYS A 279 -0.35 -7.82 -22.74
N LEU A 280 0.12 -6.61 -23.05
CA LEU A 280 1.44 -6.34 -23.62
C LEU A 280 2.22 -5.42 -22.70
N GLY A 281 3.43 -5.79 -22.33
CA GLY A 281 4.43 -4.92 -21.74
C GLY A 281 5.55 -4.62 -22.73
N CYS A 282 5.92 -3.34 -22.86
CA CYS A 282 7.12 -2.90 -23.57
C CYS A 282 8.02 -2.14 -22.61
N GLY A 283 9.22 -2.67 -22.37
CA GLY A 283 10.21 -2.09 -21.47
C GLY A 283 11.31 -1.35 -22.23
N TYR A 284 11.73 -0.20 -21.68
CA TYR A 284 12.75 0.69 -22.28
C TYR A 284 13.70 1.18 -21.18
N VAL A 285 14.96 0.77 -21.21
CA VAL A 285 15.97 1.33 -20.28
C VAL A 285 16.32 2.74 -20.73
N ILE A 286 16.22 3.72 -19.83
CA ILE A 286 16.30 5.14 -20.19
C ILE A 286 17.64 5.80 -19.84
N GLY A 287 18.52 5.11 -19.14
CA GLY A 287 19.82 5.63 -18.73
C GLY A 287 20.34 4.95 -17.47
N THR A 288 21.02 5.73 -16.65
CA THR A 288 21.49 5.30 -15.33
C THR A 288 21.08 6.31 -14.26
N TYR A 289 21.22 5.93 -12.99
CA TYR A 289 20.97 6.78 -11.82
C TYR A 289 21.65 8.17 -11.84
N GLN A 290 22.68 8.37 -12.71
CA GLN A 290 23.46 9.61 -12.77
C GLN A 290 22.75 10.74 -13.50
N ASP A 291 21.77 10.45 -14.35
CA ASP A 291 21.11 11.43 -15.21
C ASP A 291 19.71 11.79 -14.65
N ALA A 292 19.70 12.57 -13.55
CA ALA A 292 18.46 13.01 -12.92
C ALA A 292 17.57 13.86 -13.87
N GLN A 293 18.17 14.66 -14.75
CA GLN A 293 17.43 15.49 -15.71
C GLN A 293 16.67 14.62 -16.71
N THR A 294 17.33 13.60 -17.30
CA THR A 294 16.65 12.64 -18.19
C THR A 294 15.54 11.89 -17.47
N LEU A 295 15.76 11.52 -16.21
CA LEU A 295 14.77 10.81 -15.42
C LEU A 295 13.50 11.65 -15.20
N PHE A 296 13.62 12.88 -14.66
CA PHE A 296 12.48 13.77 -14.48
C PHE A 296 11.79 14.09 -15.82
N ALA A 297 12.57 14.29 -16.88
CA ALA A 297 12.02 14.51 -18.22
C ALA A 297 11.27 13.26 -18.74
N ALA A 298 11.72 12.04 -18.44
CA ALA A 298 11.04 10.81 -18.81
C ALA A 298 9.73 10.62 -18.04
N GLN A 299 9.69 11.00 -16.75
CA GLN A 299 8.44 11.02 -15.96
C GLN A 299 7.43 12.02 -16.55
N VAL A 300 7.88 13.22 -16.90
CA VAL A 300 7.05 14.23 -17.59
C VAL A 300 6.53 13.68 -18.92
N LEU A 301 7.39 13.07 -19.75
CA LEU A 301 6.97 12.45 -21.00
C LEU A 301 5.96 11.31 -20.77
N SER A 302 6.16 10.49 -19.76
CA SER A 302 5.20 9.42 -19.41
C SER A 302 3.82 9.97 -19.14
N ASP A 303 3.75 11.06 -18.36
CA ASP A 303 2.50 11.74 -18.05
C ASP A 303 1.89 12.45 -19.29
N VAL A 304 2.70 13.09 -20.11
CA VAL A 304 2.26 13.71 -21.37
C VAL A 304 1.69 12.69 -22.33
N LEU A 305 2.28 11.49 -22.41
CA LEU A 305 1.88 10.41 -23.33
C LEU A 305 0.69 9.60 -22.84
N CYS A 306 0.64 9.28 -21.53
CA CYS A 306 -0.29 8.32 -20.93
C CYS A 306 -0.87 8.76 -19.57
N GLY A 307 -0.74 10.01 -19.16
CA GLY A 307 -1.23 10.47 -17.86
C GLY A 307 -2.76 10.61 -17.76
N SER A 308 -3.50 10.34 -18.82
CA SER A 308 -4.95 10.23 -18.85
C SER A 308 -5.40 9.49 -20.12
N ASN A 309 -6.68 9.04 -20.17
CA ASN A 309 -7.25 8.43 -21.37
C ASN A 309 -7.24 9.37 -22.60
N HIS A 310 -7.15 10.66 -22.38
CA HIS A 310 -7.08 11.69 -23.43
C HIS A 310 -5.66 12.05 -23.86
N ALA A 311 -4.66 11.53 -23.17
CA ALA A 311 -3.27 11.68 -23.56
C ALA A 311 -3.01 11.01 -24.93
N PRO A 312 -2.07 11.53 -25.73
CA PRO A 312 -1.95 11.17 -27.15
C PRO A 312 -1.87 9.68 -27.42
N LEU A 313 -1.06 8.94 -26.66
CA LEU A 313 -0.86 7.51 -26.87
C LEU A 313 -2.04 6.67 -26.39
N CYS A 314 -2.58 6.99 -25.19
CA CYS A 314 -3.78 6.34 -24.68
C CYS A 314 -4.96 6.54 -25.64
N ARG A 315 -5.21 7.79 -26.04
CA ARG A 315 -6.29 8.14 -26.95
C ARG A 315 -6.18 7.39 -28.28
N ALA A 316 -5.00 7.34 -28.88
CA ALA A 316 -4.79 6.67 -30.17
C ALA A 316 -5.12 5.17 -30.15
N ILE A 317 -4.95 4.50 -28.99
CA ILE A 317 -5.24 3.08 -28.83
C ILE A 317 -6.69 2.86 -28.42
N LEU A 318 -7.19 3.64 -27.45
CA LEU A 318 -8.53 3.47 -26.86
C LEU A 318 -9.64 3.87 -27.85
N GLU A 319 -9.51 4.98 -28.58
CA GLU A 319 -10.51 5.43 -29.56
C GLU A 319 -10.67 4.46 -30.76
N GLN A 320 -9.66 3.67 -31.05
CA GLN A 320 -9.73 2.61 -32.06
C GLN A 320 -10.35 1.31 -31.48
N GLY A 321 -10.64 1.25 -30.18
CA GLY A 321 -11.14 0.05 -29.52
C GLY A 321 -10.17 -1.12 -29.52
N LEU A 322 -8.84 -0.83 -29.61
CA LEU A 322 -7.78 -1.84 -29.69
C LEU A 322 -7.47 -2.45 -28.32
N ALA A 323 -7.65 -1.71 -27.24
CA ALA A 323 -7.42 -2.15 -25.87
C ALA A 323 -8.37 -1.43 -24.90
N GLU A 324 -8.43 -1.87 -23.64
CA GLU A 324 -9.27 -1.26 -22.59
C GLU A 324 -8.48 -0.30 -21.70
N ASP A 325 -7.16 -0.48 -21.59
CA ASP A 325 -6.31 0.39 -20.77
C ASP A 325 -4.88 0.48 -21.33
N VAL A 326 -4.23 1.64 -21.13
CA VAL A 326 -2.85 1.92 -21.53
C VAL A 326 -2.17 2.76 -20.46
N VAL A 327 -1.06 2.25 -19.92
CA VAL A 327 -0.29 2.91 -18.86
C VAL A 327 1.19 2.94 -19.22
N LEU A 328 1.84 4.08 -19.04
CA LEU A 328 3.30 4.23 -19.12
C LEU A 328 3.83 4.62 -17.74
N SER A 329 4.59 3.74 -17.10
CA SER A 329 5.19 3.96 -15.78
C SER A 329 6.71 4.02 -15.88
N CYS A 330 7.35 4.71 -14.91
CA CYS A 330 8.80 4.79 -14.76
C CYS A 330 9.22 4.06 -13.49
N ASP A 331 10.08 3.07 -13.60
CA ASP A 331 10.80 2.49 -12.47
C ASP A 331 12.14 3.23 -12.33
N GLU A 332 12.26 3.95 -11.23
CA GLU A 332 13.37 4.84 -10.94
C GLU A 332 14.24 4.42 -9.75
N GLN A 333 13.83 3.38 -9.03
CA GLN A 333 14.49 2.93 -7.80
C GLN A 333 15.60 1.89 -8.05
N CYS A 334 16.11 1.81 -9.27
CA CYS A 334 17.15 0.90 -9.70
C CYS A 334 18.33 1.63 -10.36
N MET A 335 19.45 0.92 -10.55
CA MET A 335 20.68 1.49 -11.15
C MET A 335 20.45 2.02 -12.57
N GLN A 336 19.62 1.33 -13.35
CA GLN A 336 19.25 1.71 -14.70
C GLN A 336 17.74 1.89 -14.78
N PRO A 337 17.25 3.13 -14.53
CA PRO A 337 15.83 3.44 -14.64
C PRO A 337 15.25 3.00 -15.99
N ASN A 338 14.00 2.57 -15.97
CA ASN A 338 13.33 2.10 -17.16
C ASN A 338 11.88 2.56 -17.24
N LEU A 339 11.34 2.65 -18.45
CA LEU A 339 9.93 2.88 -18.73
C LEU A 339 9.26 1.55 -19.07
N LEU A 340 8.07 1.33 -18.54
CA LEU A 340 7.21 0.19 -18.83
C LEU A 340 5.88 0.67 -19.40
N LEU A 341 5.68 0.50 -20.71
CA LEU A 341 4.40 0.70 -21.38
C LEU A 341 3.60 -0.60 -21.28
N ARG A 342 2.44 -0.52 -20.64
CA ARG A 342 1.48 -1.61 -20.52
C ARG A 342 0.25 -1.30 -21.34
N VAL A 343 -0.17 -2.25 -22.20
CA VAL A 343 -1.44 -2.22 -22.93
C VAL A 343 -2.24 -3.43 -22.47
N GLN A 344 -3.45 -3.20 -21.97
CA GLN A 344 -4.20 -4.21 -21.23
C GLN A 344 -5.54 -4.52 -21.91
N ASN A 345 -5.94 -5.79 -21.81
CA ASN A 345 -7.24 -6.29 -22.22
C ASN A 345 -7.54 -6.03 -23.72
N PHE A 346 -6.75 -6.65 -24.57
CA PHE A 346 -6.94 -6.61 -26.01
C PHE A 346 -7.11 -8.02 -26.61
N ARG A 347 -7.55 -8.10 -27.83
CA ARG A 347 -7.65 -9.37 -28.58
C ARG A 347 -6.29 -9.69 -29.22
N GLU A 348 -5.87 -10.94 -29.19
CA GLU A 348 -4.60 -11.36 -29.80
C GLU A 348 -4.42 -10.84 -31.23
N ALA A 349 -5.49 -10.88 -32.02
CA ALA A 349 -5.49 -10.43 -33.41
C ALA A 349 -5.19 -8.93 -33.58
N ASP A 350 -5.42 -8.10 -32.54
CA ASP A 350 -5.21 -6.65 -32.57
C ASP A 350 -3.75 -6.26 -32.26
N LEU A 351 -2.92 -7.20 -31.79
CA LEU A 351 -1.52 -6.93 -31.43
C LEU A 351 -0.71 -6.22 -32.53
N PRO A 352 -0.77 -6.60 -33.82
CA PRO A 352 -0.06 -5.89 -34.87
C PRO A 352 -0.55 -4.43 -35.05
N ALA A 353 -1.85 -4.19 -34.89
CA ALA A 353 -2.44 -2.85 -34.98
C ALA A 353 -2.01 -1.99 -33.80
N ILE A 354 -2.00 -2.54 -32.58
CA ILE A 354 -1.51 -1.85 -31.36
C ILE A 354 -0.05 -1.43 -31.57
N GLN A 355 0.82 -2.34 -32.01
CA GLN A 355 2.24 -2.04 -32.23
C GLN A 355 2.46 -0.98 -33.34
N ALA A 356 1.65 -0.99 -34.39
CA ALA A 356 1.66 0.03 -35.43
C ALA A 356 1.19 1.39 -34.87
N THR A 357 0.06 1.42 -34.16
CA THR A 357 -0.49 2.64 -33.54
C THR A 357 0.51 3.27 -32.56
N ILE A 358 1.18 2.48 -31.70
CA ILE A 358 2.24 2.98 -30.79
C ILE A 358 3.33 3.67 -31.60
N ARG A 359 3.93 2.98 -32.57
CA ARG A 359 5.04 3.51 -33.38
C ARG A 359 4.62 4.76 -34.17
N ASP A 360 3.48 4.70 -34.84
CA ASP A 360 3.00 5.79 -35.72
C ASP A 360 2.65 7.04 -34.91
N THR A 361 2.02 6.88 -33.73
CA THR A 361 1.72 7.96 -32.80
C THR A 361 3.00 8.62 -32.27
N LEU A 362 3.95 7.82 -31.78
CA LEU A 362 5.21 8.35 -31.27
C LEU A 362 6.03 9.04 -32.38
N THR A 363 6.01 8.50 -33.62
CA THR A 363 6.66 9.11 -34.77
C THR A 363 6.02 10.46 -35.10
N ALA A 364 4.69 10.51 -35.18
CA ALA A 364 3.96 11.74 -35.45
C ALA A 364 4.22 12.83 -34.39
N LEU A 365 4.30 12.46 -33.11
CA LEU A 365 4.63 13.39 -32.01
C LEU A 365 6.07 13.92 -32.13
N CYS A 366 7.02 13.10 -32.55
CA CYS A 366 8.40 13.53 -32.81
C CYS A 366 8.53 14.47 -34.01
N GLU A 367 7.66 14.32 -35.02
CA GLU A 367 7.71 15.11 -36.27
C GLU A 367 6.90 16.41 -36.20
N ASN A 368 5.73 16.34 -35.58
CA ASN A 368 4.80 17.48 -35.50
C ASN A 368 4.96 18.32 -34.23
N GLY A 369 5.71 17.83 -33.24
CA GLY A 369 5.91 18.46 -31.94
C GLY A 369 4.89 18.00 -30.89
N LEU A 370 5.27 18.13 -29.62
CA LEU A 370 4.44 17.90 -28.45
C LEU A 370 3.70 19.20 -28.05
N ASP A 371 2.51 19.07 -27.49
CA ASP A 371 1.75 20.22 -26.96
C ASP A 371 2.52 20.85 -25.78
N ARG A 372 2.94 22.11 -25.95
CA ARG A 372 3.74 22.86 -24.97
C ARG A 372 2.97 23.10 -23.66
N GLU A 373 1.68 23.37 -23.76
CA GLU A 373 0.84 23.55 -22.57
C GLU A 373 0.64 22.25 -21.79
N GLN A 374 0.60 21.13 -22.50
CA GLN A 374 0.54 19.80 -21.86
C GLN A 374 1.84 19.48 -21.10
N ILE A 375 3.01 19.82 -21.66
CA ILE A 375 4.30 19.66 -20.98
C ILE A 375 4.35 20.56 -19.73
N GLU A 376 3.93 21.83 -19.84
CA GLU A 376 3.89 22.76 -18.71
C GLU A 376 2.93 22.26 -17.62
N ALA A 377 1.76 21.73 -18.01
CA ALA A 377 0.78 21.17 -17.07
C ALA A 377 1.34 19.95 -16.32
N SER A 378 2.05 19.09 -17.03
CA SER A 378 2.73 17.93 -16.43
C SER A 378 3.83 18.37 -15.45
N LEU A 379 4.70 19.29 -15.85
CA LEU A 379 5.73 19.87 -14.98
C LEU A 379 5.13 20.50 -13.72
N ALA A 380 4.06 21.30 -13.87
CA ALA A 380 3.38 21.92 -12.74
C ALA A 380 2.80 20.90 -11.77
N SER A 381 2.23 19.82 -12.28
CA SER A 381 1.69 18.70 -11.47
C SER A 381 2.78 17.99 -10.68
N PHE A 382 3.93 17.67 -11.31
CA PHE A 382 5.06 17.05 -10.62
C PHE A 382 5.66 17.98 -9.56
N GLU A 383 5.88 19.25 -9.90
CA GLU A 383 6.40 20.26 -8.96
C GLU A 383 5.45 20.43 -7.76
N PHE A 384 4.13 20.42 -7.99
CA PHE A 384 3.15 20.46 -6.92
C PHE A 384 3.30 19.27 -5.96
N LYS A 385 3.36 18.04 -6.47
CA LYS A 385 3.53 16.83 -5.68
C LYS A 385 4.81 16.82 -4.84
N LEU A 386 5.91 17.28 -5.44
CA LEU A 386 7.21 17.41 -4.75
C LEU A 386 7.21 18.48 -3.65
N ARG A 387 6.34 19.51 -3.76
CA ARG A 387 6.13 20.51 -2.70
C ARG A 387 5.16 20.04 -1.64
N GLU A 388 4.06 19.40 -2.04
CA GLU A 388 3.00 18.92 -1.15
C GLU A 388 3.52 17.86 -0.17
N ARG A 389 4.32 16.92 -0.67
CA ARG A 389 4.89 15.83 0.14
C ARG A 389 3.85 15.14 1.00
N ASP A 390 2.65 14.96 0.43
CA ASP A 390 1.58 14.22 1.09
C ASP A 390 1.72 12.73 0.80
N TYR A 391 2.41 12.04 1.68
CA TYR A 391 2.59 10.59 1.62
C TYR A 391 1.60 9.82 2.52
N GLY A 392 0.52 10.47 2.91
CA GLY A 392 -0.53 9.89 3.77
C GLY A 392 -0.05 9.67 5.20
N THR A 393 0.04 8.41 5.61
CA THR A 393 0.57 7.98 6.91
C THR A 393 2.05 7.54 6.85
N MET A 394 2.67 7.56 5.67
CA MET A 394 4.10 7.24 5.53
C MET A 394 4.96 8.39 6.07
N PRO A 395 6.00 8.11 6.86
CA PRO A 395 6.95 9.11 7.29
C PRO A 395 7.65 9.77 6.10
N ARG A 396 7.71 11.09 6.08
CA ARG A 396 8.44 11.84 5.04
C ARG A 396 9.91 11.44 5.00
N GLY A 397 10.52 11.24 6.18
CA GLY A 397 11.91 10.80 6.29
C GLY A 397 12.21 9.52 5.54
N LEU A 398 11.34 8.50 5.65
CA LEU A 398 11.50 7.25 4.91
C LEU A 398 11.52 7.48 3.39
N ILE A 399 10.64 8.35 2.87
CA ILE A 399 10.63 8.65 1.43
C ILE A 399 11.94 9.32 1.01
N PHE A 400 12.42 10.30 1.80
CA PHE A 400 13.71 10.94 1.51
C PHE A 400 14.90 9.97 1.61
N GLU A 401 14.87 9.03 2.55
CA GLU A 401 15.87 7.97 2.68
C GLU A 401 15.93 7.08 1.42
N LEU A 402 14.76 6.71 0.88
CA LEU A 402 14.67 5.93 -0.38
C LEU A 402 15.15 6.75 -1.59
N GLU A 403 14.83 8.05 -1.66
CA GLU A 403 15.35 8.94 -2.71
C GLU A 403 16.87 9.13 -2.64
N ILE A 404 17.44 9.21 -1.43
CA ILE A 404 18.87 9.21 -1.21
C ILE A 404 19.49 7.91 -1.75
N LEU A 405 18.92 6.76 -1.41
CA LEU A 405 19.41 5.45 -1.87
C LEU A 405 19.33 5.28 -3.38
N ALA A 406 18.36 5.87 -4.05
CA ALA A 406 18.19 5.77 -5.50
C ALA A 406 19.38 6.32 -6.33
N SER A 407 20.28 7.05 -5.68
CA SER A 407 21.55 7.51 -6.26
C SER A 407 22.77 7.00 -5.46
N TRP A 408 22.74 7.18 -4.14
CA TRP A 408 23.88 6.91 -3.26
C TRP A 408 24.29 5.44 -3.22
N LEU A 409 23.32 4.53 -3.32
CA LEU A 409 23.57 3.09 -3.39
C LEU A 409 24.54 2.70 -4.52
N TYR A 410 24.54 3.43 -5.61
CA TYR A 410 25.36 3.17 -6.80
C TYR A 410 26.63 4.03 -6.85
N GLY A 411 26.91 4.82 -5.79
CA GLY A 411 28.08 5.72 -5.72
C GLY A 411 27.81 7.13 -6.27
N GLY A 412 26.53 7.48 -6.48
CA GLY A 412 26.12 8.83 -6.87
C GLY A 412 25.99 9.79 -5.70
N ASP A 413 25.60 11.03 -6.01
CA ASP A 413 25.33 12.07 -5.01
C ASP A 413 24.04 11.76 -4.24
N PRO A 414 24.05 11.62 -2.90
CA PRO A 414 22.84 11.38 -2.11
C PRO A 414 21.81 12.52 -2.21
N ALA A 415 22.22 13.73 -2.58
CA ALA A 415 21.33 14.87 -2.77
C ALA A 415 20.68 14.95 -4.17
N ALA A 416 21.09 14.09 -5.12
CA ALA A 416 20.71 14.23 -6.55
C ALA A 416 19.21 14.26 -6.80
N ARG A 417 18.43 13.51 -6.00
CA ARG A 417 16.97 13.44 -6.13
C ARG A 417 16.22 14.45 -5.24
N LEU A 418 16.89 14.99 -4.22
CA LEU A 418 16.30 15.94 -3.29
C LEU A 418 16.34 17.38 -3.83
N CYS A 419 17.31 17.71 -4.69
CA CYS A 419 17.49 19.01 -5.33
C CYS A 419 16.85 18.99 -6.72
N PHE A 420 15.61 19.41 -6.83
CA PHE A 420 14.86 19.34 -8.10
C PHE A 420 14.55 20.71 -8.73
N SER A 421 14.64 21.81 -8.00
CA SER A 421 14.20 23.14 -8.47
C SER A 421 14.91 23.60 -9.72
N GLU A 422 16.25 23.46 -9.78
CA GLU A 422 17.05 23.81 -10.96
C GLU A 422 16.71 22.92 -12.15
N VAL A 423 16.56 21.62 -11.92
CA VAL A 423 16.20 20.66 -12.97
C VAL A 423 14.85 21.01 -13.59
N PHE A 424 13.85 21.34 -12.76
CA PHE A 424 12.53 21.76 -13.26
C PHE A 424 12.58 23.10 -13.99
N ALA A 425 13.42 24.06 -13.57
CA ALA A 425 13.62 25.31 -14.30
C ALA A 425 14.23 25.06 -15.69
N ASP A 426 15.23 24.17 -15.79
CA ASP A 426 15.86 23.78 -17.05
C ASP A 426 14.89 23.06 -17.98
N LEU A 427 14.10 22.11 -17.42
CA LEU A 427 13.07 21.37 -18.17
C LEU A 427 11.98 22.32 -18.70
N ARG A 428 11.58 23.32 -17.93
CA ARG A 428 10.63 24.35 -18.36
C ARG A 428 11.21 25.24 -19.44
N ALA A 429 12.48 25.64 -19.35
CA ALA A 429 13.19 26.40 -20.38
C ALA A 429 13.38 25.59 -21.69
N ALA A 430 13.40 24.27 -21.60
CA ALA A 430 13.50 23.39 -22.74
C ALA A 430 12.20 23.22 -23.55
N ILE A 431 11.05 23.69 -23.04
CA ILE A 431 9.76 23.61 -23.75
C ILE A 431 9.84 24.37 -25.08
N GLY A 432 9.48 23.71 -26.18
CA GLY A 432 9.47 24.28 -27.54
C GLY A 432 10.84 24.42 -28.19
N THR A 433 11.91 23.88 -27.59
CA THR A 433 13.26 23.83 -28.20
C THR A 433 13.51 22.57 -29.03
N GLY A 434 12.60 21.60 -29.06
CA GLY A 434 12.77 20.27 -29.64
C GLY A 434 13.44 19.26 -28.71
N TYR A 435 13.69 19.64 -27.44
CA TYR A 435 14.31 18.76 -26.45
C TYR A 435 13.44 17.53 -26.16
N TYR A 436 12.16 17.72 -25.87
CA TYR A 436 11.24 16.64 -25.52
C TYR A 436 10.97 15.69 -26.69
N GLU A 437 10.87 16.19 -27.90
CA GLU A 437 10.72 15.40 -29.13
C GLU A 437 11.96 14.54 -29.40
N THR A 438 13.16 15.13 -29.19
CA THR A 438 14.43 14.41 -29.31
C THR A 438 14.55 13.33 -28.23
N LEU A 439 14.16 13.64 -27.00
CA LEU A 439 14.15 12.70 -25.89
C LEU A 439 13.18 11.55 -26.15
N LEU A 440 11.93 11.85 -26.55
CA LEU A 440 10.92 10.87 -26.92
C LEU A 440 11.44 9.90 -27.99
N ARG A 441 12.06 10.41 -29.05
CA ARG A 441 12.67 9.60 -30.11
C ARG A 441 13.74 8.68 -29.56
N ARG A 442 14.66 9.21 -28.76
CA ARG A 442 15.77 8.47 -28.12
C ARG A 442 15.27 7.37 -27.19
N LEU A 443 14.28 7.68 -26.34
CA LEU A 443 13.84 6.78 -25.26
C LEU A 443 12.89 5.68 -25.73
N LEU A 444 12.01 5.96 -26.70
CA LEU A 444 10.93 5.02 -27.06
C LEU A 444 11.03 4.49 -28.50
N LEU A 445 11.48 5.29 -29.49
CA LEU A 445 11.52 4.87 -30.89
C LEU A 445 12.87 4.23 -31.29
N GLU A 446 13.97 4.86 -30.90
CA GLU A 446 15.33 4.48 -31.29
C GLU A 446 16.13 3.86 -30.14
N ASN A 447 15.46 3.52 -29.04
CA ASN A 447 16.11 2.95 -27.87
C ASN A 447 16.77 1.60 -28.23
N PRO A 448 18.10 1.45 -27.99
CA PRO A 448 18.81 0.20 -28.26
C PRO A 448 18.60 -0.86 -27.18
N HIS A 449 17.98 -0.50 -26.05
CA HIS A 449 17.82 -1.38 -24.87
C HIS A 449 16.33 -1.56 -24.54
N THR A 450 15.73 -2.59 -25.14
CA THR A 450 14.28 -2.80 -25.09
C THR A 450 13.92 -4.28 -24.96
N ALA A 451 12.75 -4.54 -24.35
CA ALA A 451 12.14 -5.86 -24.29
C ALA A 451 10.62 -5.78 -24.48
N ALA A 452 10.00 -6.87 -24.90
CA ALA A 452 8.55 -6.98 -24.97
C ALA A 452 8.07 -8.31 -24.37
N ILE A 453 7.06 -8.25 -23.52
CA ILE A 453 6.42 -9.41 -22.90
C ILE A 453 4.94 -9.41 -23.27
N LEU A 454 4.46 -10.56 -23.69
CA LEU A 454 3.04 -10.78 -23.98
C LEU A 454 2.46 -11.72 -22.92
N LEU A 455 1.44 -11.28 -22.21
CA LEU A 455 0.70 -12.12 -21.28
C LEU A 455 -0.50 -12.75 -21.99
N ARG A 456 -0.53 -14.07 -21.99
CA ARG A 456 -1.65 -14.86 -22.51
C ARG A 456 -2.57 -15.28 -21.38
N PRO A 457 -3.87 -14.97 -21.44
CA PRO A 457 -4.81 -15.41 -20.42
C PRO A 457 -4.96 -16.93 -20.44
N SER A 458 -5.00 -17.55 -19.26
CA SER A 458 -5.19 -19.00 -19.09
C SER A 458 -6.11 -19.28 -17.91
N GLN A 459 -7.10 -20.15 -18.12
CA GLN A 459 -7.97 -20.65 -17.05
C GLN A 459 -7.41 -21.91 -16.36
N THR A 460 -6.30 -22.44 -16.85
CA THR A 460 -5.73 -23.72 -16.38
C THR A 460 -4.34 -23.60 -15.81
N CYS A 461 -3.57 -22.55 -16.14
CA CYS A 461 -2.14 -22.46 -15.78
C CYS A 461 -1.91 -22.51 -14.26
N GLY A 462 -2.79 -21.95 -13.45
CA GLY A 462 -2.73 -22.04 -11.99
C GLY A 462 -2.93 -23.49 -11.49
N GLN A 463 -3.94 -24.18 -12.02
CA GLN A 463 -4.19 -25.59 -11.70
C GLN A 463 -3.05 -26.50 -12.19
N GLU A 464 -2.53 -26.23 -13.38
CA GLU A 464 -1.38 -26.97 -13.93
C GLU A 464 -0.11 -26.79 -13.07
N ARG A 465 0.09 -25.60 -12.50
CA ARG A 465 1.19 -25.33 -11.56
C ARG A 465 1.02 -26.13 -10.27
N GLN A 466 -0.16 -26.10 -9.67
CA GLN A 466 -0.47 -26.89 -8.48
C GLN A 466 -0.32 -28.38 -8.71
N GLU A 467 -0.78 -28.88 -9.86
CA GLU A 467 -0.62 -30.30 -10.22
C GLU A 467 0.85 -30.68 -10.39
N ARG A 468 1.66 -29.86 -11.07
CA ARG A 468 3.12 -30.10 -11.19
C ARG A 468 3.80 -30.12 -9.82
N GLU A 469 3.42 -29.20 -8.91
CA GLU A 469 3.94 -29.19 -7.53
C GLU A 469 3.56 -30.47 -6.81
N ARG A 470 2.29 -30.90 -6.90
CA ARG A 470 1.80 -32.12 -6.29
C ARG A 470 2.53 -33.38 -6.81
N GLU A 471 2.70 -33.48 -8.14
CA GLU A 471 3.44 -34.59 -8.75
C GLU A 471 4.90 -34.59 -8.32
N ALA A 472 5.57 -33.43 -8.29
CA ALA A 472 6.94 -33.30 -7.84
C ALA A 472 7.10 -33.72 -6.36
N LEU A 473 6.16 -33.36 -5.50
CA LEU A 473 6.15 -33.74 -4.09
C LEU A 473 5.89 -35.23 -3.91
N GLN A 474 4.96 -35.81 -4.69
CA GLN A 474 4.71 -37.23 -4.70
C GLN A 474 5.97 -38.04 -5.13
N ASN A 475 6.62 -37.58 -6.21
CA ASN A 475 7.89 -38.21 -6.67
C ASN A 475 8.99 -38.09 -5.60
N THR A 476 9.07 -36.91 -4.94
CA THR A 476 10.01 -36.71 -3.81
C THR A 476 9.72 -37.72 -2.69
N LEU A 477 8.47 -37.83 -2.27
CA LEU A 477 8.04 -38.75 -1.19
C LEU A 477 8.38 -40.21 -1.50
N GLU A 478 8.24 -40.63 -2.76
CA GLU A 478 8.59 -42.01 -3.21
C GLU A 478 10.09 -42.29 -3.13
N THR A 479 10.94 -41.26 -3.28
CA THR A 479 12.40 -41.39 -3.18
C THR A 479 12.92 -41.35 -1.75
N LEU A 480 12.14 -40.79 -0.80
CA LEU A 480 12.54 -40.69 0.59
C LEU A 480 12.55 -42.07 1.28
N ASP A 481 13.68 -42.45 1.90
CA ASP A 481 13.75 -43.55 2.81
C ASP A 481 13.06 -43.27 4.16
N GLU A 482 12.89 -44.31 4.99
CA GLU A 482 12.21 -44.20 6.28
C GLU A 482 12.94 -43.22 7.23
N ALA A 483 14.28 -43.17 7.20
CA ALA A 483 15.09 -42.28 8.03
C ALA A 483 14.94 -40.82 7.56
N GLN A 484 14.76 -40.56 6.26
CA GLN A 484 14.51 -39.23 5.71
C GLN A 484 13.10 -38.76 6.09
N ARG A 485 12.08 -39.61 5.98
CA ARG A 485 10.71 -39.33 6.41
C ARG A 485 10.64 -38.99 7.90
N SER A 486 11.33 -39.84 8.75
CA SER A 486 11.42 -39.55 10.19
C SER A 486 12.06 -38.22 10.47
N ARG A 487 13.14 -37.83 9.76
CA ARG A 487 13.76 -36.49 9.93
C ARG A 487 12.83 -35.36 9.58
N ILE A 488 11.96 -35.49 8.58
CA ILE A 488 10.95 -34.46 8.25
C ILE A 488 9.98 -34.36 9.43
N VAL A 489 9.43 -35.47 9.92
CA VAL A 489 8.49 -35.45 11.05
C VAL A 489 9.16 -34.90 12.31
N ASP A 490 10.39 -35.37 12.65
CA ASP A 490 11.15 -34.85 13.80
C ASP A 490 11.45 -33.35 13.67
N GLY A 491 11.71 -32.84 12.44
CA GLY A 491 11.89 -31.43 12.14
C GLY A 491 10.62 -30.61 12.36
N GLN A 492 9.50 -31.13 11.88
CA GLN A 492 8.16 -30.53 12.03
C GLN A 492 7.77 -30.46 13.53
N GLU A 493 7.99 -31.53 14.30
CA GLU A 493 7.72 -31.57 15.74
C GLU A 493 8.61 -30.56 16.51
N ARG A 494 9.89 -30.43 16.14
CA ARG A 494 10.79 -29.44 16.76
C ARG A 494 10.37 -28.02 16.45
N LEU A 495 10.02 -27.73 15.19
CA LEU A 495 9.53 -26.43 14.80
C LEU A 495 8.25 -26.09 15.56
N ALA A 496 7.28 -27.01 15.60
CA ALA A 496 6.03 -26.82 16.34
C ALA A 496 6.27 -26.63 17.84
N ALA A 497 7.20 -27.37 18.45
CA ALA A 497 7.56 -27.20 19.85
C ALA A 497 8.18 -25.81 20.12
N LEU A 498 9.11 -25.36 19.25
CA LEU A 498 9.73 -24.04 19.35
C LEU A 498 8.66 -22.93 19.23
N GLN A 499 7.74 -23.07 18.29
CA GLN A 499 6.66 -22.10 18.08
C GLN A 499 5.70 -22.00 19.28
N GLN A 500 5.46 -23.12 20.00
CA GLN A 500 4.57 -23.17 21.16
C GLN A 500 5.25 -22.79 22.48
N GLU A 501 6.58 -22.94 22.58
CA GLU A 501 7.31 -22.57 23.80
C GLU A 501 7.18 -21.05 24.03
N PRO A 502 6.73 -20.57 25.20
CA PRO A 502 6.69 -19.13 25.47
C PRO A 502 8.10 -18.57 25.60
N ASP A 503 8.31 -17.32 25.21
CA ASP A 503 9.56 -16.60 25.50
C ASP A 503 9.77 -16.47 27.01
N SER A 504 11.03 -16.55 27.45
CA SER A 504 11.33 -16.42 28.89
C SER A 504 11.05 -15.00 29.36
N PRO A 505 10.64 -14.81 30.64
CA PRO A 505 10.43 -13.47 31.19
C PRO A 505 11.69 -12.58 31.09
N GLU A 506 12.88 -13.17 31.18
CA GLU A 506 14.16 -12.44 31.05
C GLU A 506 14.37 -11.96 29.60
N ALA A 507 14.02 -12.76 28.61
CA ALA A 507 14.11 -12.40 27.21
C ALA A 507 13.13 -11.29 26.86
N LEU A 508 11.88 -11.41 27.32
CA LEU A 508 10.86 -10.35 27.14
C LEU A 508 11.25 -9.04 27.82
N ALA A 509 11.83 -9.10 29.04
CA ALA A 509 12.31 -7.93 29.75
C ALA A 509 13.51 -7.23 29.10
N ALA A 510 14.21 -7.89 28.19
CA ALA A 510 15.31 -7.28 27.42
C ALA A 510 14.79 -6.29 26.35
N ILE A 511 13.58 -6.48 25.85
CA ILE A 511 12.98 -5.58 24.85
C ILE A 511 12.71 -4.20 25.49
N PRO A 512 13.27 -3.12 24.95
CA PRO A 512 13.06 -1.80 25.51
C PRO A 512 11.68 -1.25 25.16
N HIS A 513 10.96 -0.76 26.15
CA HIS A 513 9.65 -0.13 25.98
C HIS A 513 9.61 1.28 26.55
N VAL A 514 8.76 2.13 26.01
CA VAL A 514 8.33 3.36 26.69
C VAL A 514 7.44 3.01 27.87
N GLN A 515 7.34 3.92 28.84
CA GLN A 515 6.50 3.71 30.00
C GLN A 515 5.13 4.37 29.81
N LEU A 516 4.06 3.82 30.39
CA LEU A 516 2.74 4.45 30.35
C LEU A 516 2.75 5.88 30.93
N SER A 517 3.62 6.14 31.91
CA SER A 517 3.83 7.47 32.49
C SER A 517 4.39 8.50 31.51
N ASP A 518 5.01 8.06 30.43
CA ASP A 518 5.58 8.93 29.39
C ASP A 518 4.49 9.40 28.39
N LEU A 519 3.28 8.83 28.47
CA LEU A 519 2.18 9.14 27.57
C LEU A 519 1.27 10.24 28.11
N PRO A 520 0.90 11.24 27.29
CA PRO A 520 -0.14 12.20 27.64
C PRO A 520 -1.45 11.49 27.95
N ARG A 521 -2.13 11.87 29.02
CA ARG A 521 -3.41 11.28 29.39
C ARG A 521 -4.53 11.63 28.41
N ASP A 522 -4.52 12.87 27.90
CA ASP A 522 -5.48 13.33 26.90
C ASP A 522 -4.92 13.20 25.47
N PRO A 523 -5.77 12.89 24.48
CA PRO A 523 -5.35 12.85 23.07
C PRO A 523 -5.06 14.26 22.56
N ALA A 524 -4.08 14.39 21.66
CA ALA A 524 -3.75 15.65 21.02
C ALA A 524 -4.96 16.17 20.20
N PRO A 525 -5.33 17.46 20.35
CA PRO A 525 -6.39 18.05 19.55
C PRO A 525 -5.88 18.38 18.14
N ILE A 526 -6.71 18.19 17.14
CA ILE A 526 -6.52 18.83 15.83
C ILE A 526 -7.24 20.17 15.89
N PRO A 527 -6.56 21.31 15.59
CA PRO A 527 -7.19 22.63 15.61
C PRO A 527 -8.41 22.64 14.69
N THR A 528 -9.60 22.80 15.28
CA THR A 528 -10.87 22.74 14.53
C THR A 528 -11.81 23.83 15.04
N GLU A 529 -12.29 24.67 14.14
CA GLU A 529 -13.28 25.70 14.39
C GLU A 529 -14.50 25.46 13.47
N THR A 530 -15.70 25.73 13.95
CA THR A 530 -16.93 25.65 13.16
C THR A 530 -17.64 27.00 13.18
N GLU A 531 -18.01 27.49 12.00
CA GLU A 531 -18.74 28.74 11.79
C GLU A 531 -20.02 28.51 10.97
N ALA A 532 -20.85 29.53 10.85
CA ALA A 532 -22.05 29.56 10.01
C ALA A 532 -22.98 28.35 10.23
N ASP A 533 -23.39 28.12 11.47
CA ASP A 533 -24.30 27.03 11.86
C ASP A 533 -23.74 25.63 11.54
N GLY A 534 -22.44 25.46 11.61
CA GLY A 534 -21.74 24.21 11.31
C GLY A 534 -21.57 23.90 9.81
N ARG A 535 -21.80 24.89 8.95
CA ARG A 535 -21.64 24.76 7.50
C ARG A 535 -20.22 25.08 7.02
N LEU A 536 -19.42 25.76 7.83
CA LEU A 536 -18.01 25.99 7.58
C LEU A 536 -17.20 25.36 8.71
N ILE A 537 -16.26 24.52 8.34
CA ILE A 537 -15.32 23.84 9.24
C ILE A 537 -13.92 24.30 8.83
N LEU A 538 -13.12 24.72 9.81
CA LEU A 538 -11.75 25.19 9.57
C LEU A 538 -10.77 24.40 10.43
N HIS A 539 -9.76 23.84 9.79
CA HIS A 539 -8.61 23.20 10.43
C HIS A 539 -7.38 24.05 10.19
N ALA A 540 -6.98 24.82 11.22
CA ALA A 540 -5.81 25.72 11.15
C ALA A 540 -4.50 24.92 11.28
N VAL A 541 -4.16 24.16 10.26
CA VAL A 541 -2.96 23.33 10.16
C VAL A 541 -1.95 24.01 9.22
N GLN A 542 -0.65 23.90 9.52
CA GLN A 542 0.39 24.38 8.62
C GLN A 542 0.49 23.51 7.38
N THR A 543 0.40 24.13 6.19
CA THR A 543 0.27 23.42 4.90
C THR A 543 1.23 23.90 3.81
N ASP A 544 2.24 24.69 4.17
CA ASP A 544 3.26 25.22 3.25
C ASP A 544 2.69 25.92 2.00
N GLY A 545 1.58 26.69 2.18
CA GLY A 545 0.91 27.44 1.12
C GLY A 545 -0.01 26.62 0.22
N ILE A 546 -0.33 25.39 0.61
CA ILE A 546 -1.36 24.57 -0.04
C ILE A 546 -2.64 24.62 0.79
N VAL A 547 -3.78 24.64 0.13
CA VAL A 547 -5.10 24.62 0.76
C VAL A 547 -5.84 23.36 0.34
N TYR A 548 -6.51 22.71 1.29
CA TYR A 548 -7.28 21.49 1.07
C TYR A 548 -8.76 21.73 1.41
N PRO A 549 -9.55 22.21 0.46
CA PRO A 549 -11.00 22.28 0.63
C PRO A 549 -11.67 20.93 0.41
N THR A 550 -12.67 20.62 1.25
CA THR A 550 -13.59 19.50 1.03
C THR A 550 -15.03 20.00 1.15
N ALA A 551 -15.78 19.91 0.07
CA ALA A 551 -17.21 20.19 0.06
C ALA A 551 -17.99 18.89 0.30
N TYR A 552 -18.68 18.80 1.42
CA TYR A 552 -19.56 17.69 1.81
C TYR A 552 -20.99 18.04 1.43
N PHE A 553 -21.56 17.31 0.47
CA PHE A 553 -22.96 17.45 0.07
C PHE A 553 -23.81 16.36 0.73
N GLU A 554 -24.81 16.74 1.50
CA GLU A 554 -25.70 15.81 2.17
C GLU A 554 -26.43 14.95 1.17
N ALA A 555 -26.27 13.62 1.28
CA ALA A 555 -26.76 12.62 0.31
C ALA A 555 -27.68 11.57 1.00
N ASP A 556 -28.13 11.81 2.21
CA ASP A 556 -28.90 10.87 3.02
C ASP A 556 -30.19 10.36 2.32
N ASP A 557 -30.74 11.11 1.38
CA ASP A 557 -31.95 10.78 0.62
C ASP A 557 -31.67 10.05 -0.71
N LEU A 558 -30.47 9.52 -0.90
CA LEU A 558 -30.20 8.60 -2.00
C LEU A 558 -30.83 7.23 -1.73
N THR A 559 -31.50 6.72 -2.73
CA THR A 559 -32.03 5.35 -2.69
C THR A 559 -30.92 4.33 -2.88
N GLU A 560 -31.14 3.10 -2.39
CA GLU A 560 -30.18 2.01 -2.55
C GLU A 560 -29.80 1.75 -4.02
N ALA A 561 -30.76 1.87 -4.94
CA ALA A 561 -30.55 1.71 -6.37
C ALA A 561 -29.63 2.80 -6.97
N GLN A 562 -29.52 3.98 -6.33
CA GLN A 562 -28.66 5.07 -6.79
C GLN A 562 -27.20 4.95 -6.31
N LEU A 563 -26.92 4.15 -5.25
CA LEU A 563 -25.60 4.05 -4.66
C LEU A 563 -24.51 3.63 -5.66
N PRO A 564 -24.64 2.57 -6.48
CA PRO A 564 -23.58 2.19 -7.40
C PRO A 564 -23.36 3.22 -8.53
N TYR A 565 -24.36 3.99 -8.92
CA TYR A 565 -24.18 5.07 -9.89
C TYR A 565 -23.29 6.21 -9.36
N MET A 566 -23.25 6.42 -8.02
CA MET A 566 -22.35 7.41 -7.42
C MET A 566 -20.89 7.08 -7.69
N SER A 567 -20.50 5.81 -7.61
CA SER A 567 -19.11 5.42 -7.87
C SER A 567 -18.72 5.57 -9.35
N VAL A 568 -19.69 5.41 -10.28
CA VAL A 568 -19.48 5.75 -11.69
C VAL A 568 -19.39 7.26 -11.87
N LEU A 569 -20.23 8.04 -11.15
CA LEU A 569 -20.18 9.51 -11.18
C LEU A 569 -18.81 10.01 -10.69
N ASP A 570 -18.33 9.49 -9.55
CA ASP A 570 -17.04 9.86 -8.95
C ASP A 570 -15.88 9.63 -9.95
N ALA A 571 -15.91 8.52 -10.70
CA ALA A 571 -14.91 8.24 -11.74
C ALA A 571 -15.06 9.10 -13.00
N ALA A 572 -16.27 9.56 -13.31
CA ALA A 572 -16.52 10.36 -14.51
C ALA A 572 -16.19 11.85 -14.32
N LEU A 573 -16.35 12.37 -13.09
CA LEU A 573 -16.05 13.78 -12.78
C LEU A 573 -14.56 14.09 -13.00
N GLY A 574 -14.32 15.12 -13.80
CA GLY A 574 -12.96 15.50 -14.21
C GLY A 574 -12.39 14.71 -15.39
N GLN A 575 -13.00 13.59 -15.79
CA GLN A 575 -12.56 12.77 -16.93
C GLN A 575 -13.34 13.07 -18.23
N LEU A 576 -14.55 13.61 -18.12
CA LEU A 576 -15.42 13.95 -19.23
C LEU A 576 -15.43 15.47 -19.50
N PRO A 577 -15.83 15.95 -20.69
CA PRO A 577 -15.93 17.35 -21.00
C PRO A 577 -16.75 18.12 -19.96
N ALA A 578 -16.29 19.32 -19.57
CA ALA A 578 -17.00 20.15 -18.61
C ALA A 578 -16.72 21.65 -18.82
N GLY A 579 -17.70 22.51 -18.55
CA GLY A 579 -17.54 23.96 -18.59
C GLY A 579 -17.19 24.52 -19.97
N GLY A 580 -17.61 23.85 -21.05
CA GLY A 580 -17.29 24.20 -22.44
C GLY A 580 -15.88 23.77 -22.89
N MET A 581 -15.11 23.12 -22.04
CA MET A 581 -13.82 22.50 -22.36
C MET A 581 -14.03 21.06 -22.80
N ASP A 582 -13.30 20.60 -23.81
CA ASP A 582 -13.19 19.18 -24.06
C ASP A 582 -12.38 18.48 -22.94
N ALA A 583 -12.38 17.16 -22.94
CA ALA A 583 -11.76 16.39 -21.85
C ALA A 583 -10.22 16.59 -21.80
N GLN A 584 -9.55 16.79 -22.94
CA GLN A 584 -8.12 17.04 -22.99
C GLN A 584 -7.77 18.40 -22.39
N GLU A 585 -8.51 19.45 -22.76
CA GLU A 585 -8.33 20.79 -22.19
C GLU A 585 -8.65 20.79 -20.69
N LEU A 586 -9.73 20.11 -20.28
CA LEU A 586 -10.06 19.97 -18.86
C LEU A 586 -8.93 19.33 -18.06
N GLN A 587 -8.34 18.25 -18.55
CA GLN A 587 -7.19 17.59 -17.88
C GLN A 587 -5.97 18.50 -17.77
N LYS A 588 -5.68 19.31 -18.81
CA LYS A 588 -4.64 20.35 -18.73
C LYS A 588 -4.93 21.37 -17.63
N GLN A 589 -6.16 21.89 -17.59
CA GLN A 589 -6.55 22.87 -16.60
C GLN A 589 -6.52 22.33 -15.17
N LEU A 590 -6.92 21.07 -14.97
CA LEU A 590 -6.81 20.37 -13.68
C LEU A 590 -5.35 20.37 -13.20
N ARG A 591 -4.43 19.93 -14.04
CA ARG A 591 -3.00 19.83 -13.69
C ARG A 591 -2.33 21.19 -13.46
N LEU A 592 -2.75 22.24 -14.18
CA LEU A 592 -2.21 23.59 -14.01
C LEU A 592 -2.71 24.28 -12.74
N LYS A 593 -3.93 23.95 -12.26
CA LYS A 593 -4.62 24.73 -11.24
C LYS A 593 -4.85 23.98 -9.93
N LEU A 594 -4.95 22.66 -10.00
CA LEU A 594 -5.18 21.80 -8.84
C LEU A 594 -4.01 20.82 -8.64
N GLY A 595 -3.74 20.48 -7.39
CA GLY A 595 -2.87 19.36 -7.07
C GLY A 595 -3.64 18.04 -7.16
N SER A 596 -4.89 18.05 -6.72
CA SER A 596 -5.79 16.90 -6.77
C SER A 596 -7.25 17.34 -6.88
N LEU A 597 -8.09 16.46 -7.42
CA LEU A 597 -9.55 16.53 -7.34
C LEU A 597 -10.07 15.11 -7.17
N THR A 598 -10.85 14.86 -6.13
CA THR A 598 -11.50 13.57 -5.85
C THR A 598 -12.93 13.80 -5.46
N ALA A 599 -13.81 12.91 -5.90
CA ALA A 599 -15.17 12.80 -5.42
C ALA A 599 -15.36 11.40 -4.82
N ALA A 600 -16.13 11.28 -3.77
CA ALA A 600 -16.41 9.99 -3.15
C ALA A 600 -17.70 10.03 -2.33
N LEU A 601 -18.50 8.97 -2.42
CA LEU A 601 -19.63 8.79 -1.52
C LEU A 601 -19.17 8.16 -0.21
N SER A 602 -19.37 8.87 0.91
CA SER A 602 -18.82 8.48 2.23
C SER A 602 -19.94 8.31 3.27
N PRO A 603 -20.20 7.08 3.74
CA PRO A 603 -21.10 6.82 4.85
C PRO A 603 -20.37 6.98 6.19
N TYR A 604 -20.83 7.86 7.03
CA TYR A 604 -20.33 8.11 8.39
C TYR A 604 -21.25 7.51 9.43
N SER A 605 -20.92 6.30 9.94
CA SER A 605 -21.67 5.70 11.07
C SER A 605 -21.70 6.65 12.24
N GLN A 606 -22.87 6.82 12.85
CA GLN A 606 -23.03 7.75 13.97
C GLN A 606 -22.48 7.14 15.26
N TYR A 607 -21.65 7.88 15.99
CA TYR A 607 -20.96 7.35 17.18
C TYR A 607 -21.93 6.96 18.30
N HIS A 608 -22.98 7.79 18.50
CA HIS A 608 -24.01 7.54 19.53
C HIS A 608 -25.20 6.71 19.04
N ASP A 609 -25.26 6.39 17.74
CA ASP A 609 -26.25 5.51 17.13
C ASP A 609 -25.60 4.66 16.03
N PRO A 610 -24.82 3.63 16.42
CA PRO A 610 -24.03 2.85 15.47
C PRO A 610 -24.82 2.10 14.38
N GLN A 611 -26.14 2.00 14.52
CA GLN A 611 -27.02 1.38 13.54
C GLN A 611 -27.41 2.35 12.40
N SER A 612 -27.19 3.64 12.59
CA SER A 612 -27.44 4.67 11.58
C SER A 612 -26.14 5.25 11.01
N TYR A 613 -26.24 5.88 9.84
CA TYR A 613 -25.16 6.64 9.25
C TYR A 613 -25.68 7.92 8.59
N ARG A 614 -24.78 8.91 8.44
CA ARG A 614 -25.01 10.06 7.56
C ARG A 614 -24.20 9.84 6.29
N LEU A 615 -24.81 10.17 5.16
CA LEU A 615 -24.21 9.96 3.84
C LEU A 615 -23.86 11.31 3.21
N TYR A 616 -22.62 11.43 2.75
CA TYR A 616 -22.14 12.62 2.06
C TYR A 616 -21.46 12.26 0.73
N ALA A 617 -21.77 13.02 -0.32
CA ALA A 617 -20.91 13.11 -1.48
C ALA A 617 -19.81 14.13 -1.15
N ALA A 618 -18.60 13.64 -0.89
CA ALA A 618 -17.46 14.47 -0.52
C ALA A 618 -16.64 14.80 -1.77
N VAL A 619 -16.47 16.08 -2.07
CA VAL A 619 -15.61 16.57 -3.16
C VAL A 619 -14.44 17.30 -2.55
N SER A 620 -13.27 16.69 -2.64
CA SER A 620 -12.03 17.23 -2.08
C SER A 620 -11.09 17.65 -3.22
N PHE A 621 -10.45 18.79 -3.04
CA PHE A 621 -9.40 19.23 -3.96
C PHE A 621 -8.26 19.92 -3.21
N SER A 622 -7.09 19.99 -3.84
CA SER A 622 -5.94 20.72 -3.31
C SER A 622 -5.47 21.76 -4.32
N ALA A 623 -5.01 22.89 -3.83
CA ALA A 623 -4.48 23.97 -4.68
C ALA A 623 -3.48 24.84 -3.90
N LEU A 624 -2.54 25.46 -4.63
CA LEU A 624 -1.77 26.58 -4.09
C LEU A 624 -2.68 27.76 -3.76
N GLU A 625 -2.41 28.50 -2.68
CA GLU A 625 -3.19 29.69 -2.29
C GLU A 625 -3.37 30.67 -3.46
N ALA A 626 -2.31 30.89 -4.26
CA ALA A 626 -2.34 31.79 -5.41
C ALA A 626 -3.30 31.34 -6.54
N ARG A 627 -3.62 30.05 -6.61
CA ARG A 627 -4.49 29.43 -7.64
C ARG A 627 -5.90 29.13 -7.14
N LEU A 628 -6.17 29.38 -5.88
CA LEU A 628 -7.41 28.97 -5.21
C LEU A 628 -8.70 29.46 -5.90
N PRO A 629 -8.82 30.74 -6.37
CA PRO A 629 -10.01 31.19 -7.07
C PRO A 629 -10.28 30.46 -8.39
N GLU A 630 -9.22 30.08 -9.11
CA GLU A 630 -9.31 29.33 -10.36
C GLU A 630 -9.71 27.88 -10.10
N ALA A 631 -9.13 27.27 -9.04
CA ALA A 631 -9.43 25.90 -8.59
C ALA A 631 -10.91 25.76 -8.18
N VAL A 632 -11.42 26.69 -7.39
CA VAL A 632 -12.84 26.73 -6.96
C VAL A 632 -13.77 26.81 -8.16
N ARG A 633 -13.49 27.71 -9.10
CA ARG A 633 -14.33 27.85 -10.31
C ARG A 633 -14.30 26.58 -11.15
N LEU A 634 -13.12 25.99 -11.38
CA LEU A 634 -12.97 24.77 -12.16
C LEU A 634 -13.71 23.59 -11.53
N THR A 635 -13.56 23.42 -10.21
CA THR A 635 -14.29 22.39 -9.45
C THR A 635 -15.80 22.56 -9.60
N ALA A 636 -16.33 23.76 -9.44
CA ALA A 636 -17.77 24.02 -9.60
C ALA A 636 -18.25 23.74 -11.04
N GLN A 637 -17.48 24.07 -12.07
CA GLN A 637 -17.78 23.75 -13.46
C GLN A 637 -17.87 22.24 -13.68
N ILE A 638 -16.95 21.46 -13.12
CA ILE A 638 -16.95 19.99 -13.19
C ILE A 638 -18.22 19.45 -12.55
N LEU A 639 -18.58 19.91 -11.36
CA LEU A 639 -19.74 19.41 -10.63
C LEU A 639 -21.08 19.70 -11.31
N THR A 640 -21.18 20.82 -12.05
CA THR A 640 -22.46 21.30 -12.59
C THR A 640 -22.57 21.25 -14.11
N GLN A 641 -21.47 21.06 -14.83
CA GLN A 641 -21.45 21.18 -16.30
C GLN A 641 -20.70 20.02 -16.98
N THR A 642 -20.52 18.89 -16.32
CA THR A 642 -19.96 17.69 -16.95
C THR A 642 -20.94 17.13 -17.97
N ASP A 643 -20.45 16.87 -19.19
CA ASP A 643 -21.24 16.26 -20.27
C ASP A 643 -21.04 14.73 -20.30
N PHE A 644 -22.08 14.00 -19.92
CA PHE A 644 -22.10 12.53 -19.89
C PHE A 644 -22.56 11.91 -21.22
N SER A 645 -22.68 12.67 -22.32
CA SER A 645 -23.28 12.17 -23.58
C SER A 645 -22.40 11.16 -24.34
N ASP A 646 -21.10 11.12 -24.09
CA ASP A 646 -20.16 10.21 -24.77
C ASP A 646 -20.23 8.80 -24.17
N LYS A 647 -21.08 7.96 -24.78
CA LYS A 647 -21.27 6.55 -24.38
C LYS A 647 -19.98 5.74 -24.46
N THR A 648 -19.11 6.03 -25.41
CA THR A 648 -17.84 5.30 -25.61
C THR A 648 -16.91 5.55 -24.42
N LYS A 649 -16.78 6.80 -24.03
CA LYS A 649 -15.94 7.18 -22.87
C LYS A 649 -16.50 6.66 -21.55
N LEU A 650 -17.80 6.68 -21.36
CA LEU A 650 -18.44 6.07 -20.19
C LEU A 650 -18.16 4.56 -20.11
N LEU A 651 -18.25 3.85 -21.24
CA LEU A 651 -17.93 2.41 -21.27
C LEU A 651 -16.46 2.13 -20.95
N GLU A 652 -15.53 2.95 -21.45
CA GLU A 652 -14.11 2.87 -21.10
C GLU A 652 -13.91 3.00 -19.59
N LEU A 653 -14.47 4.02 -18.95
CA LEU A 653 -14.37 4.25 -17.51
C LEU A 653 -14.96 3.09 -16.69
N ILE A 654 -16.12 2.55 -17.11
CA ILE A 654 -16.75 1.40 -16.44
C ILE A 654 -15.83 0.17 -16.51
N ARG A 655 -15.23 -0.11 -17.67
CA ARG A 655 -14.29 -1.22 -17.85
C ARG A 655 -13.05 -1.07 -16.99
N GLN A 656 -12.45 0.13 -16.96
CA GLN A 656 -11.28 0.43 -16.12
C GLN A 656 -11.60 0.29 -14.63
N GLN A 657 -12.75 0.78 -14.17
CA GLN A 657 -13.20 0.59 -12.79
C GLN A 657 -13.39 -0.88 -12.44
N ARG A 658 -14.04 -1.66 -13.33
CA ARG A 658 -14.26 -3.09 -13.12
C ARG A 658 -12.93 -3.83 -12.98
N ASP A 659 -11.98 -3.58 -13.87
CA ASP A 659 -10.67 -4.25 -13.85
C ASP A 659 -9.85 -3.86 -12.63
N SER A 660 -9.83 -2.58 -12.28
CA SER A 660 -9.16 -2.10 -11.06
C SER A 660 -9.76 -2.73 -9.80
N LEU A 661 -11.08 -2.80 -9.72
CA LEU A 661 -11.76 -3.41 -8.58
C LEU A 661 -11.54 -4.92 -8.53
N GLN A 662 -11.50 -5.61 -9.66
CA GLN A 662 -11.16 -7.04 -9.73
C GLN A 662 -9.74 -7.30 -9.19
N GLN A 663 -8.76 -6.52 -9.62
CA GLN A 663 -7.39 -6.61 -9.12
C GLN A 663 -7.33 -6.34 -7.60
N GLN A 664 -8.05 -5.31 -7.15
CA GLN A 664 -8.12 -5.00 -5.72
C GLN A 664 -8.72 -6.15 -4.90
N ILE A 665 -9.79 -6.78 -5.37
CA ILE A 665 -10.44 -7.93 -4.70
C ILE A 665 -9.47 -9.12 -4.64
N VAL A 666 -8.72 -9.39 -5.71
CA VAL A 666 -7.76 -10.50 -5.76
C VAL A 666 -6.54 -10.23 -4.87
N ASN A 667 -5.99 -9.02 -4.91
CA ASN A 667 -4.74 -8.68 -4.19
C ASN A 667 -4.96 -8.32 -2.72
N SER A 668 -6.12 -7.74 -2.40
CA SER A 668 -6.51 -7.30 -1.05
C SER A 668 -7.78 -8.02 -0.56
N GLY A 669 -7.87 -9.32 -0.80
CA GLY A 669 -9.06 -10.13 -0.54
C GLY A 669 -9.57 -10.08 0.89
N SER A 670 -8.71 -9.86 1.89
CA SER A 670 -9.12 -9.68 3.29
C SER A 670 -10.01 -8.46 3.49
N SER A 671 -9.69 -7.34 2.83
CA SER A 671 -10.52 -6.12 2.90
C SER A 671 -11.88 -6.33 2.25
N ALA A 672 -11.91 -7.01 1.09
CA ALA A 672 -13.14 -7.37 0.41
C ALA A 672 -14.00 -8.33 1.26
N ALA A 673 -13.38 -9.34 1.89
CA ALA A 673 -14.05 -10.28 2.78
C ALA A 673 -14.64 -9.59 4.01
N MET A 674 -13.87 -8.70 4.67
CA MET A 674 -14.33 -7.93 5.82
C MET A 674 -15.49 -7.00 5.46
N LEU A 675 -15.39 -6.26 4.35
CA LEU A 675 -16.45 -5.38 3.90
C LEU A 675 -17.73 -6.18 3.60
N ARG A 676 -17.61 -7.30 2.89
CA ARG A 676 -18.73 -8.18 2.54
C ARG A 676 -19.44 -8.74 3.77
N ALA A 677 -18.68 -9.28 4.73
CA ALA A 677 -19.23 -9.82 5.97
C ALA A 677 -19.86 -8.71 6.83
N SER A 678 -19.20 -7.55 6.93
CA SER A 678 -19.69 -6.39 7.70
C SER A 678 -20.98 -5.80 7.13
N ALA A 679 -21.20 -5.91 5.83
CA ALA A 679 -22.39 -5.41 5.15
C ALA A 679 -23.70 -6.14 5.56
N ALA A 680 -23.57 -7.32 6.16
CA ALA A 680 -24.72 -8.02 6.76
C ALA A 680 -25.03 -7.55 8.21
N LEU A 681 -24.15 -6.74 8.80
CA LEU A 681 -24.20 -6.38 10.23
C LEU A 681 -24.35 -4.86 10.48
N ASN A 682 -23.97 -4.04 9.50
CA ASN A 682 -23.92 -2.58 9.65
C ASN A 682 -24.37 -1.88 8.35
N ALA A 683 -25.27 -0.91 8.48
CA ALA A 683 -25.85 -0.22 7.32
C ALA A 683 -24.83 0.63 6.54
N ALA A 684 -23.86 1.26 7.20
CA ALA A 684 -22.80 2.00 6.52
C ALA A 684 -21.90 1.06 5.71
N SER A 685 -21.59 -0.13 6.26
CA SER A 685 -20.84 -1.17 5.51
C SER A 685 -21.68 -1.70 4.33
N ALA A 686 -23.00 -1.84 4.49
CA ALA A 686 -23.87 -2.24 3.39
C ALA A 686 -23.95 -1.19 2.27
N CYS A 687 -23.89 0.09 2.61
CA CYS A 687 -23.74 1.19 1.66
C CYS A 687 -22.38 1.10 0.93
N ALA A 688 -21.29 0.99 1.67
CA ALA A 688 -19.94 0.90 1.11
C ALA A 688 -19.76 -0.34 0.20
N GLU A 689 -20.34 -1.48 0.56
CA GLU A 689 -20.31 -2.72 -0.25
C GLU A 689 -20.97 -2.53 -1.63
N ARG A 690 -22.03 -1.71 -1.71
CA ARG A 690 -22.71 -1.36 -2.97
C ARG A 690 -21.96 -0.33 -3.80
N CYS A 691 -21.00 0.37 -3.20
CA CYS A 691 -20.22 1.40 -3.89
C CYS A 691 -18.81 0.93 -4.25
N ALA A 692 -18.22 -0.03 -3.52
CA ALA A 692 -16.82 -0.40 -3.67
C ALA A 692 -16.51 -1.88 -3.39
N GLY A 693 -17.50 -2.72 -3.06
CA GLY A 693 -17.28 -4.12 -2.73
C GLY A 693 -17.62 -5.09 -3.86
N VAL A 694 -17.77 -6.37 -3.51
CA VAL A 694 -18.12 -7.45 -4.45
C VAL A 694 -19.49 -7.20 -5.11
N SER A 695 -20.44 -6.60 -4.39
CA SER A 695 -21.75 -6.23 -4.95
C SER A 695 -21.60 -5.20 -6.06
N TYR A 696 -20.73 -4.20 -5.86
CA TYR A 696 -20.44 -3.20 -6.88
C TYR A 696 -19.74 -3.80 -8.10
N TYR A 697 -18.76 -4.67 -7.89
CA TYR A 697 -18.08 -5.38 -8.98
C TYR A 697 -19.08 -6.16 -9.86
N ARG A 698 -19.99 -6.92 -9.25
CA ARG A 698 -21.02 -7.67 -9.96
C ARG A 698 -21.99 -6.75 -10.73
N TRP A 699 -22.35 -5.62 -10.12
CA TRP A 699 -23.18 -4.61 -10.76
C TRP A 699 -22.48 -3.96 -11.97
N LEU A 700 -21.16 -3.67 -11.86
CA LEU A 700 -20.36 -3.15 -12.99
C LEU A 700 -20.31 -4.16 -14.16
N ARG A 701 -20.11 -5.44 -13.87
CA ARG A 701 -20.14 -6.50 -14.89
C ARG A 701 -21.50 -6.57 -15.60
N GLU A 702 -22.59 -6.53 -14.85
CA GLU A 702 -23.94 -6.53 -15.41
C GLU A 702 -24.21 -5.27 -16.26
N LEU A 703 -23.78 -4.11 -15.77
CA LEU A 703 -23.89 -2.85 -16.51
C LEU A 703 -23.11 -2.89 -17.82
N GLU A 704 -21.88 -3.38 -17.83
CA GLU A 704 -21.05 -3.52 -19.03
C GLU A 704 -21.70 -4.48 -20.04
N GLN A 705 -22.14 -5.66 -19.61
CA GLN A 705 -22.78 -6.65 -20.47
C GLN A 705 -24.07 -6.13 -21.16
N ASN A 706 -24.78 -5.22 -20.50
CA ASN A 706 -26.04 -4.65 -20.98
C ASN A 706 -25.89 -3.16 -21.34
N PHE A 707 -24.67 -2.68 -21.59
CA PHE A 707 -24.38 -1.25 -21.70
C PHE A 707 -25.21 -0.56 -22.79
N ASP A 708 -25.31 -1.15 -23.99
CA ASP A 708 -26.07 -0.56 -25.11
C ASP A 708 -27.54 -0.29 -24.76
N ALA A 709 -28.14 -1.16 -23.95
CA ALA A 709 -29.53 -1.01 -23.52
C ALA A 709 -29.69 -0.03 -22.33
N ARG A 710 -28.66 0.13 -21.50
CA ARG A 710 -28.70 0.91 -20.24
C ARG A 710 -27.99 2.25 -20.31
N ALA A 711 -27.24 2.55 -21.38
CA ALA A 711 -26.43 3.76 -21.48
C ALA A 711 -27.25 5.05 -21.34
N ASP A 712 -28.45 5.14 -21.93
CA ASP A 712 -29.27 6.34 -21.81
C ASP A 712 -29.83 6.52 -20.39
N GLU A 713 -30.24 5.44 -19.72
CA GLU A 713 -30.62 5.43 -18.30
C GLU A 713 -29.48 5.88 -17.42
N LEU A 714 -28.25 5.38 -17.66
CA LEU A 714 -27.04 5.76 -16.95
C LEU A 714 -26.80 7.27 -17.06
N ILE A 715 -26.76 7.80 -18.28
CA ILE A 715 -26.54 9.24 -18.55
C ILE A 715 -27.57 10.10 -17.82
N GLU A 716 -28.85 9.76 -17.92
CA GLU A 716 -29.95 10.49 -17.25
C GLU A 716 -29.77 10.44 -15.71
N THR A 717 -29.40 9.28 -15.17
CA THR A 717 -29.19 9.08 -13.73
C THR A 717 -28.00 9.90 -13.24
N LEU A 718 -26.86 9.90 -13.94
CA LEU A 718 -25.68 10.67 -13.56
C LEU A 718 -25.98 12.19 -13.56
N ARG A 719 -26.69 12.69 -14.58
CA ARG A 719 -27.14 14.07 -14.65
C ARG A 719 -28.05 14.45 -13.48
N ALA A 720 -29.06 13.62 -13.22
CA ALA A 720 -29.99 13.84 -12.12
C ALA A 720 -29.29 13.82 -10.74
N LEU A 721 -28.27 12.98 -10.55
CA LEU A 721 -27.45 12.96 -9.35
C LEU A 721 -26.62 14.24 -9.18
N CYS A 722 -26.01 14.78 -10.24
CA CYS A 722 -25.30 16.05 -10.19
C CYS A 722 -26.26 17.19 -9.81
N GLU A 723 -27.40 17.30 -10.48
CA GLU A 723 -28.42 18.34 -10.23
C GLU A 723 -29.01 18.25 -8.82
N LYS A 724 -29.16 17.05 -8.29
CA LYS A 724 -29.68 16.79 -6.95
C LYS A 724 -28.67 17.15 -5.85
N LEU A 725 -27.41 16.74 -6.01
CA LEU A 725 -26.42 16.74 -4.93
C LEU A 725 -25.60 18.02 -4.85
N PHE A 726 -25.07 18.49 -6.00
CA PHE A 726 -24.09 19.58 -6.00
C PHE A 726 -24.73 20.95 -5.95
N VAL A 727 -25.41 21.22 -4.83
CA VAL A 727 -26.17 22.45 -4.58
C VAL A 727 -25.82 23.05 -3.20
N THR A 728 -25.84 24.35 -3.08
CA THR A 728 -25.42 25.04 -1.83
C THR A 728 -26.30 24.73 -0.63
N ALA A 729 -27.57 24.37 -0.87
CA ALA A 729 -28.50 23.97 0.20
C ALA A 729 -28.07 22.68 0.96
N ARG A 730 -27.26 21.82 0.31
CA ARG A 730 -26.76 20.57 0.87
C ARG A 730 -25.29 20.65 1.34
N MET A 731 -24.60 21.76 1.02
CA MET A 731 -23.17 21.89 1.19
C MET A 731 -22.76 22.25 2.61
N ARG A 732 -21.77 21.50 3.13
CA ARG A 732 -20.88 21.90 4.23
C ARG A 732 -19.48 21.99 3.65
N LEU A 733 -18.73 23.01 4.01
CA LEU A 733 -17.37 23.21 3.52
C LEU A 733 -16.39 23.03 4.66
N SER A 734 -15.41 22.16 4.46
CA SER A 734 -14.22 22.03 5.31
C SER A 734 -13.00 22.60 4.59
N ILE A 735 -12.16 23.31 5.33
CA ILE A 735 -10.89 23.87 4.86
C ILE A 735 -9.78 23.47 5.80
N THR A 736 -8.78 22.79 5.25
CA THR A 736 -7.51 22.57 5.95
C THR A 736 -6.45 23.50 5.39
N GLY A 737 -5.89 24.36 6.24
CA GLY A 737 -4.93 25.39 5.84
C GLY A 737 -5.13 26.73 6.53
N GLY A 738 -4.60 27.81 5.94
CA GLY A 738 -4.70 29.15 6.49
C GLY A 738 -6.15 29.67 6.55
N ARG A 739 -6.55 30.24 7.69
CA ARG A 739 -7.91 30.79 7.93
C ARG A 739 -8.35 31.79 6.86
N GLN A 740 -7.41 32.56 6.29
CA GLN A 740 -7.68 33.57 5.26
C GLN A 740 -8.29 32.97 4.00
N ASN A 741 -8.15 31.67 3.79
CA ASN A 741 -8.62 30.97 2.59
C ASN A 741 -10.09 30.52 2.69
N ALA A 742 -10.67 30.49 3.88
CA ALA A 742 -12.00 29.93 4.12
C ALA A 742 -13.12 30.73 3.43
N GLU A 743 -13.17 32.04 3.66
CA GLU A 743 -14.22 32.90 3.10
C GLU A 743 -14.14 33.00 1.57
N PRO A 744 -12.95 33.15 0.94
CA PRO A 744 -12.85 33.13 -0.53
C PRO A 744 -13.38 31.84 -1.17
N VAL A 745 -13.08 30.68 -0.59
CA VAL A 745 -13.56 29.37 -1.11
C VAL A 745 -15.07 29.26 -0.93
N LEU A 746 -15.58 29.58 0.27
CA LEU A 746 -17.00 29.51 0.56
C LEU A 746 -17.84 30.41 -0.35
N THR A 747 -17.41 31.63 -0.51
CA THR A 747 -18.07 32.62 -1.39
C THR A 747 -18.01 32.18 -2.85
N GLY A 748 -16.84 31.74 -3.33
CA GLY A 748 -16.68 31.28 -4.70
C GLY A 748 -17.54 30.05 -5.03
N LEU A 749 -17.64 29.06 -4.12
CA LEU A 749 -18.53 27.92 -4.31
C LEU A 749 -20.01 28.29 -4.24
N ARG A 750 -20.40 29.21 -3.34
CA ARG A 750 -21.79 29.70 -3.23
C ARG A 750 -22.24 30.48 -4.46
N GLU A 751 -21.34 31.23 -5.09
CA GLU A 751 -21.63 31.97 -6.32
C GLU A 751 -21.70 31.05 -7.55
N ALA A 752 -20.91 29.98 -7.57
CA ALA A 752 -20.78 29.10 -8.72
C ALA A 752 -21.76 27.92 -8.72
N LEU A 753 -22.21 27.46 -7.55
CA LEU A 753 -23.14 26.34 -7.42
C LEU A 753 -24.61 26.82 -7.35
N PRO A 754 -25.58 26.07 -7.92
CA PRO A 754 -26.99 26.39 -7.77
C PRO A 754 -27.46 26.25 -6.31
N THR A 755 -28.51 26.99 -5.94
CA THR A 755 -29.07 26.91 -4.57
C THR A 755 -29.64 25.54 -4.26
N GLY A 756 -30.49 25.01 -5.16
CA GLY A 756 -31.08 23.66 -5.10
C GLY A 756 -32.01 23.43 -3.90
N ALA A 757 -32.31 22.17 -3.65
CA ALA A 757 -33.18 21.74 -2.57
C ALA A 757 -32.38 21.10 -1.42
N VAL A 758 -32.89 21.28 -0.18
CA VAL A 758 -32.39 20.52 0.98
C VAL A 758 -32.64 19.02 0.84
N PRO A 759 -31.90 18.17 1.55
CA PRO A 759 -32.13 16.72 1.54
C PRO A 759 -33.56 16.34 1.91
N GLY A 760 -34.05 15.29 1.29
CA GLY A 760 -35.31 14.63 1.67
C GLY A 760 -35.17 13.78 2.93
N ALA A 761 -36.12 12.87 3.14
CA ALA A 761 -36.06 11.91 4.25
C ALA A 761 -34.87 10.96 4.07
N PRO A 762 -34.09 10.67 5.13
CA PRO A 762 -32.97 9.75 5.05
C PRO A 762 -33.38 8.34 4.60
N CYS A 763 -32.58 7.74 3.74
CA CYS A 763 -32.69 6.36 3.30
C CYS A 763 -31.46 5.59 3.77
N GLN A 764 -31.67 4.46 4.47
CA GLN A 764 -30.57 3.61 4.91
C GLN A 764 -30.43 2.40 3.98
N ALA A 765 -29.21 2.02 3.65
CA ALA A 765 -28.94 0.82 2.88
C ALA A 765 -29.41 -0.44 3.64
N GLN A 766 -30.08 -1.34 2.91
CA GLN A 766 -30.50 -2.62 3.50
C GLN A 766 -29.29 -3.50 3.75
N LEU A 767 -29.28 -4.19 4.89
CA LEU A 767 -28.23 -5.15 5.21
C LEU A 767 -28.25 -6.32 4.21
N LEU A 768 -27.07 -6.86 3.93
CA LEU A 768 -26.97 -8.08 3.17
C LEU A 768 -27.49 -9.28 4.00
N PRO A 769 -27.91 -10.37 3.36
CA PRO A 769 -28.30 -11.58 4.08
C PRO A 769 -27.14 -12.15 4.89
N ILE A 770 -27.38 -12.59 6.10
CA ILE A 770 -26.41 -13.32 6.92
C ILE A 770 -26.14 -14.67 6.27
N ARG A 771 -24.88 -14.88 5.85
CA ARG A 771 -24.44 -16.10 5.17
C ARG A 771 -23.02 -16.45 5.57
N LYS A 772 -22.63 -17.69 5.28
CA LYS A 772 -21.24 -18.15 5.24
C LYS A 772 -20.85 -18.27 3.77
N GLU A 773 -20.30 -17.24 3.19
CA GLU A 773 -19.95 -17.16 1.78
C GLU A 773 -18.51 -17.59 1.50
N GLY A 774 -18.33 -18.36 0.41
CA GLY A 774 -17.02 -18.61 -0.21
C GLY A 774 -17.02 -18.06 -1.63
N ILE A 775 -16.20 -17.05 -1.91
CA ILE A 775 -16.06 -16.43 -3.23
C ILE A 775 -14.81 -16.97 -3.89
N VAL A 776 -14.98 -17.67 -5.00
CA VAL A 776 -13.88 -18.27 -5.74
C VAL A 776 -13.13 -17.20 -6.53
N ILE A 777 -11.82 -17.09 -6.27
CA ILE A 777 -10.91 -16.20 -6.97
C ILE A 777 -9.70 -16.98 -7.49
N PRO A 778 -8.99 -16.50 -8.52
CA PRO A 778 -7.82 -17.17 -9.10
C PRO A 778 -6.56 -16.90 -8.25
N SER A 779 -6.52 -17.45 -7.05
CA SER A 779 -5.41 -17.36 -6.10
C SER A 779 -5.00 -18.75 -5.65
N GLU A 780 -3.76 -18.90 -5.18
CA GLU A 780 -3.27 -20.14 -4.54
C GLU A 780 -3.47 -20.09 -3.01
N VAL A 781 -3.82 -18.94 -2.47
CA VAL A 781 -4.05 -18.67 -1.05
C VAL A 781 -5.45 -18.10 -0.81
N SER A 782 -5.90 -18.13 0.43
CA SER A 782 -7.22 -17.61 0.80
C SER A 782 -7.14 -16.36 1.66
N PHE A 783 -8.27 -15.69 1.77
CA PHE A 783 -8.51 -14.51 2.60
C PHE A 783 -9.84 -14.74 3.32
N THR A 784 -9.83 -14.76 4.63
CA THR A 784 -11.04 -15.05 5.42
C THR A 784 -11.36 -13.90 6.34
N ALA A 785 -12.64 -13.57 6.47
CA ALA A 785 -13.15 -12.66 7.47
C ALA A 785 -14.29 -13.29 8.27
N VAL A 786 -14.27 -13.08 9.58
CA VAL A 786 -15.37 -13.39 10.51
C VAL A 786 -15.74 -12.09 11.22
N CYS A 787 -16.94 -11.59 10.98
CA CYS A 787 -17.42 -10.32 11.54
C CYS A 787 -18.63 -10.52 12.45
N GLY A 788 -18.66 -9.79 13.58
CA GLY A 788 -19.79 -9.81 14.51
C GLY A 788 -19.94 -8.47 15.23
N ASN A 789 -21.06 -8.25 15.89
CA ASN A 789 -21.30 -7.04 16.67
C ASN A 789 -21.21 -7.32 18.16
N VAL A 790 -20.55 -6.42 18.90
CA VAL A 790 -20.67 -6.29 20.36
C VAL A 790 -21.68 -5.18 20.70
N HIS A 791 -22.24 -5.22 21.89
CA HIS A 791 -23.34 -4.31 22.27
C HIS A 791 -22.89 -2.84 22.40
N ALA A 792 -21.66 -2.60 22.84
CA ALA A 792 -21.11 -1.26 23.01
C ALA A 792 -19.60 -1.29 22.83
N TYR A 793 -19.06 -0.30 22.16
CA TYR A 793 -17.63 -0.09 22.05
C TYR A 793 -17.04 0.46 23.35
N SER A 794 -15.85 -0.01 23.73
CA SER A 794 -15.01 0.54 24.80
C SER A 794 -13.53 0.43 24.45
N GLY A 795 -12.68 1.22 25.10
CA GLY A 795 -11.23 1.10 25.00
C GLY A 795 -10.71 -0.28 25.39
N ASP A 796 -11.35 -0.93 26.37
CA ASP A 796 -11.03 -2.30 26.79
C ASP A 796 -11.16 -3.32 25.65
N LEU A 797 -12.20 -3.21 24.81
CA LEU A 797 -12.36 -4.08 23.62
C LEU A 797 -11.20 -3.94 22.65
N ARG A 798 -10.68 -2.72 22.48
CA ARG A 798 -9.53 -2.50 21.60
C ARG A 798 -8.28 -3.18 22.14
N ILE A 799 -8.05 -3.12 23.45
CA ILE A 799 -6.93 -3.83 24.10
C ILE A 799 -7.10 -5.35 23.96
N ALA A 800 -8.30 -5.88 24.22
CA ALA A 800 -8.58 -7.31 24.07
C ALA A 800 -8.39 -7.80 22.62
N CYS A 801 -8.87 -7.04 21.64
CA CYS A 801 -8.66 -7.36 20.21
C CYS A 801 -7.17 -7.33 19.85
N ARG A 802 -6.40 -6.35 20.36
CA ARG A 802 -4.96 -6.28 20.12
C ARG A 802 -4.21 -7.45 20.77
N ALA A 803 -4.54 -7.77 22.03
CA ALA A 803 -3.95 -8.93 22.71
C ALA A 803 -4.22 -10.24 21.96
N ALA A 804 -5.44 -10.43 21.45
CA ALA A 804 -5.78 -11.60 20.64
C ALA A 804 -5.07 -11.60 19.29
N SER A 805 -4.96 -10.44 18.61
CA SER A 805 -4.26 -10.33 17.32
C SER A 805 -2.80 -10.74 17.44
N LEU A 806 -2.08 -10.14 18.39
CA LEU A 806 -0.61 -10.25 18.48
C LEU A 806 -0.15 -11.42 19.37
N GLY A 807 -0.99 -11.91 20.28
CA GLY A 807 -0.67 -13.03 21.14
C GLY A 807 -1.22 -14.37 20.62
N HIS A 808 -2.41 -14.38 20.04
CA HIS A 808 -3.08 -15.61 19.60
C HIS A 808 -3.04 -15.81 18.09
N TYR A 809 -3.58 -14.87 17.30
CA TYR A 809 -3.69 -15.03 15.86
C TYR A 809 -2.33 -15.01 15.19
N TRP A 810 -1.44 -14.13 15.62
CA TRP A 810 -0.08 -14.08 15.09
C TRP A 810 0.60 -15.44 15.24
N ASN A 811 0.50 -16.06 16.41
CA ASN A 811 1.13 -17.36 16.65
C ASN A 811 0.43 -18.49 15.90
N GLU A 812 -0.91 -18.63 16.03
CA GLU A 812 -1.60 -19.81 15.50
C GLU A 812 -1.88 -19.74 14.00
N ILE A 813 -2.14 -18.53 13.47
CA ILE A 813 -2.53 -18.33 12.07
C ILE A 813 -1.32 -18.01 11.21
N ARG A 814 -0.44 -17.08 11.66
CA ARG A 814 0.74 -16.70 10.89
C ARG A 814 1.90 -17.67 11.11
N VAL A 815 2.43 -17.74 12.33
CA VAL A 815 3.66 -18.49 12.64
C VAL A 815 3.48 -19.99 12.40
N GLN A 816 2.43 -20.59 12.99
CA GLN A 816 2.16 -22.03 12.85
C GLN A 816 1.33 -22.37 11.62
N GLY A 817 0.46 -21.46 11.19
CA GLY A 817 -0.44 -21.64 10.05
C GLY A 817 0.14 -21.23 8.70
N GLY A 818 1.22 -20.43 8.69
CA GLY A 818 1.88 -19.99 7.48
C GLY A 818 1.13 -18.89 6.70
N ALA A 819 0.10 -18.25 7.29
CA ALA A 819 -0.53 -17.08 6.69
C ALA A 819 0.42 -15.89 6.74
N TYR A 820 0.37 -15.03 5.72
CA TYR A 820 1.20 -13.82 5.71
C TYR A 820 0.75 -12.77 6.73
N GLY A 821 -0.55 -12.63 6.94
CA GLY A 821 -1.10 -11.67 7.89
C GLY A 821 -2.42 -12.09 8.51
N THR A 822 -2.71 -11.53 9.67
CA THR A 822 -3.96 -11.78 10.41
C THR A 822 -4.20 -10.69 11.43
N GLY A 823 -5.42 -10.56 11.91
CA GLY A 823 -5.75 -9.63 12.99
C GLY A 823 -7.19 -9.70 13.44
N LEU A 824 -7.43 -9.07 14.58
CA LEU A 824 -8.76 -8.85 15.17
C LEU A 824 -8.93 -7.36 15.42
N LEU A 825 -9.94 -6.76 14.82
CA LEU A 825 -10.19 -5.34 14.86
C LEU A 825 -11.55 -5.07 15.50
N VAL A 826 -11.68 -3.95 16.21
CA VAL A 826 -12.97 -3.42 16.66
C VAL A 826 -13.13 -1.97 16.22
N ARG A 827 -14.28 -1.65 15.64
CA ARG A 827 -14.63 -0.28 15.25
C ARG A 827 -15.48 0.38 16.33
N GLU A 828 -15.53 1.71 16.32
CA GLU A 828 -16.34 2.51 17.27
C GLU A 828 -17.84 2.16 17.22
N THR A 829 -18.28 1.52 16.14
CA THR A 829 -19.65 1.00 15.97
C THR A 829 -19.92 -0.28 16.76
N GLY A 830 -18.93 -0.87 17.42
CA GLY A 830 -19.01 -2.20 18.02
C GLY A 830 -18.85 -3.36 17.05
N LEU A 831 -18.52 -3.08 15.80
CA LEU A 831 -18.22 -4.12 14.79
C LEU A 831 -16.85 -4.72 15.07
N VAL A 832 -16.81 -6.01 15.37
CA VAL A 832 -15.59 -6.81 15.53
C VAL A 832 -15.35 -7.58 14.24
N SER A 833 -14.10 -7.58 13.75
CA SER A 833 -13.70 -8.25 12.50
C SER A 833 -12.38 -8.99 12.71
N ALA A 834 -12.43 -10.33 12.65
CA ALA A 834 -11.26 -11.18 12.55
C ALA A 834 -10.96 -11.46 11.08
N TYR A 835 -9.67 -11.41 10.66
CA TYR A 835 -9.31 -11.63 9.27
C TYR A 835 -8.01 -12.42 9.12
N THR A 836 -7.84 -13.07 7.95
CA THR A 836 -6.58 -13.65 7.48
C THR A 836 -6.19 -13.06 6.12
N TYR A 837 -4.91 -13.01 5.83
CA TYR A 837 -4.36 -12.49 4.59
C TYR A 837 -3.31 -13.45 4.02
N ARG A 838 -3.49 -13.88 2.76
CA ARG A 838 -2.65 -14.88 2.09
C ARG A 838 -2.46 -16.14 2.94
N ASP A 839 -3.57 -16.76 3.25
CA ASP A 839 -3.69 -17.89 4.17
C ASP A 839 -3.73 -19.21 3.38
N PRO A 840 -2.83 -20.15 3.64
CA PRO A 840 -2.83 -21.44 2.96
C PRO A 840 -3.93 -22.40 3.46
N ASP A 841 -4.51 -22.18 4.66
CA ASP A 841 -5.53 -23.06 5.25
C ASP A 841 -6.61 -22.30 6.05
N CYS A 842 -7.63 -21.83 5.33
CA CYS A 842 -8.75 -21.08 5.92
C CYS A 842 -9.52 -21.89 6.98
N ARG A 843 -9.54 -23.22 6.91
CA ARG A 843 -10.24 -24.07 7.88
C ARG A 843 -9.52 -24.05 9.24
N ARG A 844 -8.19 -24.21 9.24
CA ARG A 844 -7.35 -24.09 10.43
C ARG A 844 -7.48 -22.73 11.08
N SER A 845 -7.38 -21.68 10.28
CA SER A 845 -7.45 -20.29 10.74
C SER A 845 -8.81 -19.96 11.35
N ARG A 846 -9.92 -20.41 10.76
CA ARG A 846 -11.25 -20.26 11.36
C ARG A 846 -11.36 -21.00 12.70
N GLY A 847 -10.71 -22.16 12.85
CA GLY A 847 -10.61 -22.85 14.13
C GLY A 847 -9.87 -22.04 15.19
N ALA A 848 -8.80 -21.35 14.83
CA ALA A 848 -8.07 -20.41 15.71
C ALA A 848 -8.96 -19.24 16.11
N ILE A 849 -9.66 -18.61 15.17
CA ILE A 849 -10.61 -17.52 15.44
C ILE A 849 -11.67 -17.94 16.45
N GLY A 850 -12.23 -19.17 16.34
CA GLY A 850 -13.21 -19.69 17.30
C GLY A 850 -12.66 -19.92 18.73
N ARG A 851 -11.33 -19.89 18.94
CA ARG A 851 -10.70 -20.01 20.25
C ARG A 851 -10.36 -18.67 20.92
N THR A 852 -10.72 -17.55 20.33
CA THR A 852 -10.38 -16.19 20.81
C THR A 852 -10.83 -15.94 22.26
N ALA A 853 -12.06 -16.33 22.62
CA ALA A 853 -12.57 -16.13 23.98
C ALA A 853 -11.75 -16.91 25.03
N ALA A 854 -11.47 -18.18 24.76
CA ALA A 854 -10.66 -19.02 25.65
C ALA A 854 -9.23 -18.47 25.84
N TYR A 855 -8.63 -17.94 24.76
CA TYR A 855 -7.33 -17.27 24.86
C TYR A 855 -7.40 -16.04 25.76
N LEU A 856 -8.37 -15.15 25.55
CA LEU A 856 -8.53 -13.92 26.34
C LEU A 856 -8.83 -14.23 27.84
N GLU A 857 -9.61 -15.27 28.14
CA GLU A 857 -9.86 -15.75 29.50
C GLU A 857 -8.56 -16.24 30.15
N ALA A 858 -7.77 -17.02 29.43
CA ALA A 858 -6.47 -17.51 29.91
C ALA A 858 -5.48 -16.36 30.12
N ALA A 859 -5.40 -15.40 29.18
CA ALA A 859 -4.56 -14.21 29.32
C ALA A 859 -4.98 -13.34 30.51
N ALA A 860 -6.28 -13.17 30.75
CA ALA A 860 -6.78 -12.48 31.93
C ALA A 860 -6.41 -13.22 33.23
N ALA A 861 -6.51 -14.55 33.26
CA ALA A 861 -6.20 -15.37 34.42
C ALA A 861 -4.71 -15.39 34.77
N SER A 862 -3.82 -15.16 33.79
CA SER A 862 -2.37 -15.02 34.05
C SER A 862 -2.03 -13.80 34.90
N GLY A 863 -2.89 -12.78 34.89
CA GLY A 863 -2.68 -11.51 35.61
C GLY A 863 -1.56 -10.65 35.01
N GLU A 864 -1.11 -10.93 33.79
CA GLU A 864 -0.06 -10.17 33.10
C GLU A 864 -0.50 -8.74 32.83
N ALA A 865 0.38 -7.75 33.10
CA ALA A 865 0.13 -6.35 32.82
C ALA A 865 -0.08 -6.12 31.31
N GLN A 866 -0.98 -5.21 30.97
CA GLN A 866 -1.32 -4.93 29.57
C GLN A 866 -0.60 -3.68 29.02
N ASP A 867 0.44 -3.18 29.69
CA ASP A 867 1.12 -1.92 29.37
C ASP A 867 1.56 -1.87 27.91
N VAL A 868 2.18 -2.92 27.39
CA VAL A 868 2.64 -3.00 25.99
C VAL A 868 1.45 -2.94 25.01
N ASN A 869 0.36 -3.65 25.28
CA ASN A 869 -0.84 -3.61 24.45
C ASN A 869 -1.52 -2.22 24.49
N ILE A 870 -1.49 -1.55 25.65
CA ILE A 870 -2.01 -0.19 25.80
C ILE A 870 -1.20 0.80 24.98
N ILE A 871 0.14 0.77 25.07
CA ILE A 871 1.03 1.66 24.31
C ILE A 871 0.78 1.52 22.81
N GLY A 872 0.77 0.30 22.32
CA GLY A 872 0.54 0.05 20.90
C GLY A 872 -0.90 0.40 20.45
N ALA A 873 -1.93 0.16 21.28
CA ALA A 873 -3.30 0.57 20.96
C ALA A 873 -3.44 2.10 20.87
N ILE A 874 -2.66 2.83 21.65
CA ILE A 874 -2.58 4.28 21.58
C ILE A 874 -1.84 4.73 20.31
N SER A 875 -0.73 4.07 19.95
CA SER A 875 -0.03 4.32 18.69
C SER A 875 -0.95 4.12 17.48
N ASP A 876 -1.71 3.02 17.46
CA ASP A 876 -2.68 2.76 16.39
C ASP A 876 -3.84 3.77 16.33
N ALA A 877 -4.21 4.36 17.48
CA ALA A 877 -5.27 5.36 17.57
C ALA A 877 -4.82 6.75 17.13
N GLU A 878 -3.53 7.02 17.17
CA GLU A 878 -2.93 8.33 16.89
C GLU A 878 -1.80 8.20 15.85
N PRO A 879 -2.12 7.73 14.63
CA PRO A 879 -1.12 7.56 13.58
C PRO A 879 -0.51 8.90 13.17
N LEU A 880 0.62 8.83 12.46
CA LEU A 880 1.16 9.99 11.77
C LEU A 880 0.18 10.43 10.68
N LEU A 881 -0.18 11.72 10.67
CA LEU A 881 -1.10 12.29 9.70
C LEU A 881 -0.44 13.42 8.94
N SER A 882 -0.49 13.37 7.61
CA SER A 882 -0.18 14.54 6.79
C SER A 882 -1.16 15.70 7.07
N PRO A 883 -0.81 16.95 6.75
CA PRO A 883 -1.71 18.09 6.98
C PRO A 883 -3.12 17.86 6.40
N ARG A 884 -3.22 17.32 5.19
CA ARG A 884 -4.49 16.97 4.54
C ARG A 884 -5.27 15.94 5.34
N LEU A 885 -4.61 14.88 5.81
CA LEU A 885 -5.25 13.82 6.59
C LEU A 885 -5.68 14.29 7.98
N GLN A 886 -4.97 15.24 8.61
CA GLN A 886 -5.42 15.84 9.87
C GLN A 886 -6.81 16.45 9.73
N GLY A 887 -7.05 17.25 8.67
CA GLY A 887 -8.36 17.81 8.38
C GLY A 887 -9.41 16.72 8.13
N ALA A 888 -9.11 15.75 7.27
CA ALA A 888 -10.06 14.68 6.95
C ALA A 888 -10.45 13.82 8.18
N VAL A 889 -9.51 13.54 9.07
CA VAL A 889 -9.77 12.81 10.33
C VAL A 889 -10.62 13.64 11.29
N ALA A 890 -10.34 14.93 11.44
CA ALA A 890 -11.13 15.85 12.25
C ALA A 890 -12.56 16.01 11.71
N ASP A 891 -12.71 16.11 10.39
CA ASP A 891 -14.02 16.10 9.71
C ASP A 891 -14.78 14.80 10.02
N ALA A 892 -14.11 13.66 9.92
CA ALA A 892 -14.75 12.37 10.20
C ALA A 892 -15.28 12.29 11.64
N TRP A 893 -14.57 12.83 12.63
CA TRP A 893 -15.08 12.90 14.02
C TRP A 893 -16.33 13.77 14.11
N LEU A 894 -16.32 14.95 13.49
CA LEU A 894 -17.48 15.85 13.48
C LEU A 894 -18.69 15.22 12.80
N LEU A 895 -18.49 14.61 11.62
CA LEU A 895 -19.57 14.01 10.83
C LEU A 895 -20.15 12.73 11.47
N LYS A 896 -19.34 12.01 12.25
CA LYS A 896 -19.77 10.89 13.12
C LYS A 896 -20.47 11.35 14.39
N GLY A 897 -20.45 12.65 14.72
CA GLY A 897 -20.97 13.21 15.98
C GLY A 897 -20.10 12.85 17.20
N MET A 898 -18.82 12.57 17.00
CA MET A 898 -17.85 12.27 18.07
C MET A 898 -17.27 13.57 18.62
N THR A 899 -17.37 13.77 19.92
CA THR A 899 -16.86 14.96 20.62
C THR A 899 -15.44 14.74 21.15
N MET A 900 -14.78 15.83 21.55
CA MET A 900 -13.47 15.73 22.23
C MET A 900 -13.58 15.00 23.56
N ASP A 901 -14.71 15.10 24.27
CA ASP A 901 -14.93 14.37 25.50
C ASP A 901 -15.11 12.86 25.28
N ASP A 902 -15.70 12.46 24.14
CA ASP A 902 -15.74 11.05 23.73
C ASP A 902 -14.34 10.51 23.48
N ARG A 903 -13.49 11.29 22.78
CA ARG A 903 -12.09 10.93 22.52
C ARG A 903 -11.28 10.83 23.81
N ARG A 904 -11.46 11.76 24.74
CA ARG A 904 -10.83 11.70 26.07
C ARG A 904 -11.27 10.47 26.84
N ARG A 905 -12.55 10.16 26.84
CA ARG A 905 -13.08 8.95 27.47
C ARG A 905 -12.44 7.69 26.91
N MET A 906 -12.44 7.55 25.59
CA MET A 906 -11.80 6.40 24.92
C MET A 906 -10.31 6.28 25.27
N ARG A 907 -9.58 7.40 25.29
CA ARG A 907 -8.16 7.43 25.66
C ARG A 907 -7.96 7.00 27.13
N HIS A 908 -8.80 7.46 28.05
CA HIS A 908 -8.74 7.07 29.48
C HIS A 908 -9.07 5.57 29.64
N GLU A 909 -10.09 5.06 28.96
CA GLU A 909 -10.42 3.63 28.96
C GLU A 909 -9.24 2.77 28.46
N LEU A 910 -8.52 3.21 27.44
CA LEU A 910 -7.30 2.54 26.97
C LEU A 910 -6.21 2.54 28.07
N LEU A 911 -5.90 3.69 28.66
CA LEU A 911 -4.86 3.85 29.67
C LEU A 911 -5.15 3.13 30.99
N ASP A 912 -6.43 2.99 31.35
CA ASP A 912 -6.88 2.37 32.59
C ASP A 912 -7.19 0.85 32.39
N ALA A 913 -7.01 0.28 31.19
CA ALA A 913 -7.25 -1.13 30.89
C ALA A 913 -6.27 -2.06 31.62
N GLY A 914 -6.70 -3.28 31.90
CA GLY A 914 -5.89 -4.28 32.61
C GLY A 914 -6.41 -5.70 32.39
N PRO A 915 -5.88 -6.70 33.13
CA PRO A 915 -6.33 -8.08 33.00
C PRO A 915 -7.84 -8.29 33.21
N ALA A 916 -8.47 -7.52 34.09
CA ALA A 916 -9.92 -7.54 34.32
C ALA A 916 -10.69 -7.10 33.04
N SER A 917 -10.14 -6.18 32.26
CA SER A 917 -10.72 -5.74 30.99
C SER A 917 -10.76 -6.88 29.98
N LEU A 918 -9.69 -7.67 29.89
CA LEU A 918 -9.66 -8.86 29.01
C LEU A 918 -10.75 -9.87 29.37
N ALA A 919 -10.90 -10.19 30.67
CA ALA A 919 -11.93 -11.09 31.14
C ALA A 919 -13.34 -10.60 30.81
N ALA A 920 -13.60 -9.31 30.98
CA ALA A 920 -14.90 -8.68 30.68
C ALA A 920 -15.23 -8.70 29.18
N CYS A 921 -14.23 -8.57 28.30
CA CYS A 921 -14.39 -8.53 26.85
C CYS A 921 -14.43 -9.93 26.21
N ALA A 922 -13.83 -10.97 26.83
CA ALA A 922 -13.69 -12.30 26.25
C ALA A 922 -15.04 -12.90 25.80
N GLY A 923 -16.06 -12.88 26.67
CA GLY A 923 -17.37 -13.39 26.33
C GLY A 923 -18.11 -12.60 25.26
N GLN A 924 -17.92 -11.28 25.20
CA GLN A 924 -18.54 -10.41 24.20
C GLN A 924 -17.93 -10.66 22.81
N ILE A 925 -16.59 -10.70 22.73
CA ILE A 925 -15.85 -10.98 21.48
C ILE A 925 -16.16 -12.40 21.00
N GLY A 926 -16.10 -13.40 21.92
CA GLY A 926 -16.42 -14.80 21.59
C GLY A 926 -17.83 -14.93 21.01
N SER A 927 -18.83 -14.38 21.68
CA SER A 927 -20.22 -14.41 21.21
C SER A 927 -20.40 -13.74 19.84
N ALA A 928 -19.70 -12.59 19.62
CA ALA A 928 -19.74 -11.85 18.37
C ALA A 928 -19.12 -12.68 17.21
N LEU A 929 -18.01 -13.38 17.45
CA LEU A 929 -17.35 -14.21 16.44
C LEU A 929 -18.08 -15.54 16.20
N ASP A 930 -18.61 -16.21 17.25
CA ASP A 930 -19.35 -17.48 17.13
C ASP A 930 -20.65 -17.32 16.33
N SER A 931 -21.37 -16.22 16.52
CA SER A 931 -22.56 -15.87 15.75
C SER A 931 -22.26 -15.07 14.50
N GLY A 932 -20.98 -14.87 14.18
CA GLY A 932 -20.50 -13.95 13.16
C GLY A 932 -20.82 -14.40 11.74
N VAL A 933 -20.82 -13.41 10.86
CA VAL A 933 -20.91 -13.57 9.41
C VAL A 933 -19.52 -13.93 8.86
N VAL A 934 -19.46 -14.96 8.02
CA VAL A 934 -18.22 -15.45 7.43
C VAL A 934 -18.21 -15.12 5.94
N CYS A 935 -17.11 -14.53 5.47
CA CYS A 935 -16.80 -14.42 4.05
C CYS A 935 -15.36 -14.87 3.83
N ALA A 936 -15.14 -15.80 2.89
CA ALA A 936 -13.81 -16.24 2.49
C ALA A 936 -13.64 -16.09 0.98
N LEU A 937 -12.50 -15.55 0.55
CA LEU A 937 -12.09 -15.51 -0.85
C LEU A 937 -10.89 -16.44 -1.04
N GLY A 938 -10.84 -17.20 -2.14
CA GLY A 938 -9.70 -18.10 -2.37
C GLY A 938 -9.94 -19.13 -3.45
N PRO A 939 -9.01 -20.09 -3.62
CA PRO A 939 -9.17 -21.15 -4.58
C PRO A 939 -10.27 -22.13 -4.15
N ARG A 940 -11.03 -22.63 -5.11
CA ARG A 940 -12.17 -23.54 -4.87
C ARG A 940 -11.83 -24.71 -3.92
N PRO A 941 -10.70 -25.46 -4.06
CA PRO A 941 -10.41 -26.59 -3.19
C PRO A 941 -10.27 -26.21 -1.71
N GLN A 942 -9.65 -25.06 -1.40
CA GLN A 942 -9.51 -24.59 -0.01
C GLN A 942 -10.87 -24.16 0.58
N LEU A 943 -11.71 -23.49 -0.21
CA LEU A 943 -13.04 -23.09 0.23
C LEU A 943 -13.96 -24.32 0.46
N GLU A 944 -13.89 -25.33 -0.40
CA GLU A 944 -14.61 -26.62 -0.23
C GLU A 944 -14.15 -27.35 1.04
N ALA A 945 -12.86 -27.31 1.37
CA ALA A 945 -12.32 -27.92 2.58
C ALA A 945 -12.89 -27.30 3.87
N CYS A 946 -13.40 -26.07 3.84
CA CYS A 946 -14.10 -25.45 4.97
C CYS A 946 -15.47 -26.10 5.25
N GLY A 947 -16.13 -26.72 4.26
CA GLY A 947 -17.27 -27.61 4.38
C GLY A 947 -18.63 -26.95 4.69
N ASP A 948 -18.65 -25.69 5.11
CA ASP A 948 -19.86 -24.95 5.53
C ASP A 948 -20.05 -23.62 4.76
N LEU A 949 -19.25 -23.36 3.72
CA LEU A 949 -19.34 -22.17 2.90
C LEU A 949 -20.25 -22.37 1.69
N GLU A 950 -21.13 -21.42 1.43
CA GLU A 950 -21.90 -21.33 0.19
C GLU A 950 -21.01 -20.73 -0.91
N LEU A 951 -20.54 -21.56 -1.86
CA LEU A 951 -19.60 -21.14 -2.88
C LEU A 951 -20.26 -20.35 -3.99
N GLN A 952 -19.61 -19.29 -4.40
CA GLN A 952 -20.01 -18.41 -5.50
C GLN A 952 -18.77 -18.00 -6.31
N GLU A 953 -18.95 -17.78 -7.60
CA GLU A 953 -17.92 -17.13 -8.44
C GLU A 953 -17.90 -15.62 -8.17
N LEU A 954 -16.74 -15.00 -8.35
CA LEU A 954 -16.56 -13.56 -8.19
C LEU A 954 -17.45 -12.72 -9.12
#